data_5ec9ecd4dcfdce5dfa1ec6ad1057fb8b
#
_entry.id   5ec9ecd4dcfdce5dfa1ec6ad1057fb8b
#
_cell.length_a   1.000
_cell.length_b   1.000
_cell.length_c   1.000
_cell.angle_alpha   90.00
_cell.angle_beta   90.00
_cell.angle_gamma   90.00
#
_symmetry.space_group_name_H-M   'P 1'
#
loop_
_entity.id
_entity.type
_entity.pdbx_description
1 polymer ?
#
loop_
_entity_poly.entity_id
_entity_poly.type
_entity_poly.pdbx_seq_one_letter_code
_entity_poly.pdbx_strand_id
1 'polypeptide(L)'
;MSKVLVDVSPYPDLFKRFELAGKPLKNRIVHAAILTALAEKGRVTDKLVHYYANRAKGGAAMVVTEPVGALPRHQSSARVCAWNDSELSGLARLADSVEEHNCRILAQIQDPGRARHVGGRLTDAIGASPVADDLSWSMPRELSTSGIEEVIESFAKAAARLFRCGYSGIEISAGHGHLWHQFLSPWSNLREDLYGGDLVNRVRILDELVDAIRSATNSQFIIGMKLPGDDGVKGGIDIEESCRIVAHFAQVGNIHYLCPTQGSHGPSLETHMPNDQYPRVPYKAIFERLRAAVPKLPLMAVARITDPSEADQLVASGQVDLVALGRALITDPAWPMKAASGKARDIRYCVAANNCWNTIVHQKPIACDNNPRVAQPDELQWQPPVALKQKSIVIVGTGVAGLEAAWIAASRGHRVVVMGKSEEVGGNTRRHAALPYSESLSSIYDWQFNACQQAGVQLELGAMATVEKIFAHKPDEVILATGAQMSVPRCLPRNVISEGLFTDIRHSLLSIQAIKSKQDGSAVLFDMDQTEGTYAAAFLLAEKFSKVILMTPRDGVAQETPLVTRQKIQRTLFEKNIEVRYLSEPWFSPAFNEDAGMGSISIFGGNPSLIEDAVFFTWSSPRQPNNQLEPELLAAGILVHKIGDCRVAGPVMQATSDGNAIALKI
;
A
#
# COMPACT_ATOMS: atom_id res chain seq x y z
N MET A 1 6.92 1.90 -34.72
CA MET A 1 6.83 0.71 -33.85
C MET A 1 5.50 0.57 -33.08
N SER A 2 4.54 1.52 -33.14
CA SER A 2 3.31 1.47 -32.31
C SER A 2 2.10 0.75 -32.93
N LYS A 3 2.13 0.39 -34.20
CA LYS A 3 0.99 -0.31 -34.87
C LYS A 3 1.02 -1.85 -34.73
N VAL A 4 2.17 -2.44 -34.43
CA VAL A 4 2.33 -3.91 -34.42
C VAL A 4 2.04 -4.54 -33.06
N LEU A 5 2.03 -3.76 -31.97
CA LEU A 5 1.83 -4.30 -30.61
C LEU A 5 0.34 -4.46 -30.21
N VAL A 6 -0.59 -3.74 -30.85
CA VAL A 6 -2.01 -3.75 -30.47
C VAL A 6 -2.72 -5.05 -30.91
N ASP A 7 -2.29 -5.64 -32.02
CA ASP A 7 -2.91 -6.86 -32.57
C ASP A 7 -2.38 -8.16 -31.94
N VAL A 8 -1.40 -8.08 -31.02
CA VAL A 8 -0.73 -9.25 -30.42
C VAL A 8 -0.86 -9.29 -28.88
N SER A 9 -1.42 -8.25 -28.28
CA SER A 9 -1.60 -8.24 -26.82
C SER A 9 -2.64 -9.27 -26.36
N PRO A 10 -2.37 -10.09 -25.34
CA PRO A 10 -3.36 -10.98 -24.74
C PRO A 10 -4.48 -10.21 -23.98
N TYR A 11 -4.39 -8.89 -23.92
CA TYR A 11 -5.33 -8.00 -23.23
C TYR A 11 -5.86 -6.92 -24.20
N PRO A 12 -6.64 -7.29 -25.23
CA PRO A 12 -6.95 -6.41 -26.36
C PRO A 12 -7.79 -5.19 -25.97
N ASP A 13 -8.71 -5.30 -25.01
CA ASP A 13 -9.57 -4.20 -24.61
C ASP A 13 -8.82 -3.14 -23.80
N LEU A 14 -7.89 -3.56 -22.94
CA LEU A 14 -7.05 -2.68 -22.13
C LEU A 14 -6.10 -1.84 -23.00
N PHE A 15 -5.63 -2.38 -24.14
CA PHE A 15 -4.69 -1.70 -25.05
C PHE A 15 -5.36 -0.99 -26.22
N LYS A 16 -6.70 -0.98 -26.31
CA LYS A 16 -7.43 -0.10 -27.26
C LYS A 16 -7.18 1.37 -26.95
N ARG A 17 -7.01 2.15 -28.01
CA ARG A 17 -6.94 3.61 -27.90
C ARG A 17 -8.25 4.16 -27.33
N PHE A 18 -8.12 5.30 -26.67
CA PHE A 18 -9.25 6.05 -26.14
C PHE A 18 -9.06 7.54 -26.45
N GLU A 19 -10.15 8.28 -26.50
CA GLU A 19 -10.11 9.73 -26.67
C GLU A 19 -10.76 10.39 -25.45
N LEU A 20 -10.09 11.40 -24.88
CA LEU A 20 -10.58 12.13 -23.72
C LEU A 20 -10.40 13.63 -23.97
N ALA A 21 -11.49 14.41 -24.01
CA ALA A 21 -11.48 15.84 -24.33
C ALA A 21 -10.75 16.17 -25.64
N GLY A 22 -10.90 15.37 -26.69
CA GLY A 22 -10.21 15.53 -27.98
C GLY A 22 -8.72 15.15 -27.95
N LYS A 23 -8.22 14.61 -26.83
CA LYS A 23 -6.83 14.16 -26.70
C LYS A 23 -6.75 12.62 -26.78
N PRO A 24 -5.89 12.07 -27.68
CA PRO A 24 -5.73 10.63 -27.80
C PRO A 24 -4.94 10.04 -26.64
N LEU A 25 -5.43 8.94 -26.08
CA LEU A 25 -4.75 8.04 -25.16
C LEU A 25 -4.33 6.77 -25.91
N LYS A 26 -3.06 6.38 -25.76
CA LYS A 26 -2.50 5.20 -26.47
C LYS A 26 -3.08 3.86 -26.00
N ASN A 27 -3.65 3.80 -24.81
CA ASN A 27 -4.35 2.65 -24.19
C ASN A 27 -5.25 3.16 -23.05
N ARG A 28 -5.81 2.24 -22.24
CA ARG A 28 -6.75 2.53 -21.15
C ARG A 28 -6.09 2.64 -19.78
N ILE A 29 -4.75 2.56 -19.70
CA ILE A 29 -4.01 2.48 -18.43
C ILE A 29 -3.60 3.87 -17.96
N VAL A 30 -3.98 4.19 -16.72
CA VAL A 30 -3.70 5.47 -16.06
C VAL A 30 -2.86 5.23 -14.79
N HIS A 31 -1.87 6.07 -14.53
CA HIS A 31 -1.26 6.15 -13.20
C HIS A 31 -2.18 6.96 -12.28
N ALA A 32 -2.70 6.33 -11.22
CA ALA A 32 -3.57 7.01 -10.25
C ALA A 32 -2.79 8.02 -9.40
N ALA A 33 -3.44 9.10 -9.00
CA ALA A 33 -2.87 10.09 -8.08
C ALA A 33 -2.51 9.44 -6.73
N ILE A 34 -1.24 9.55 -6.36
CA ILE A 34 -0.69 9.10 -5.07
C ILE A 34 0.38 10.10 -4.66
N LEU A 35 0.33 10.57 -3.41
CA LEU A 35 1.42 11.36 -2.84
C LEU A 35 2.71 10.53 -2.84
N THR A 36 3.82 11.12 -3.26
CA THR A 36 5.11 10.42 -3.34
C THR A 36 6.10 10.87 -2.27
N ALA A 37 5.91 12.04 -1.70
CA ALA A 37 6.85 12.72 -0.81
C ALA A 37 8.26 12.85 -1.44
N LEU A 38 8.33 13.03 -2.75
CA LEU A 38 9.57 13.28 -3.50
C LEU A 38 9.80 14.76 -3.80
N ALA A 39 8.79 15.62 -3.56
CA ALA A 39 8.96 17.06 -3.64
C ALA A 39 9.78 17.59 -2.45
N GLU A 40 10.48 18.70 -2.63
CA GLU A 40 11.25 19.37 -1.57
C GLU A 40 10.83 20.83 -1.47
N LYS A 41 10.31 21.24 -0.30
CA LYS A 41 9.90 22.63 -0.03
C LYS A 41 8.95 23.22 -1.08
N GLY A 42 8.02 22.43 -1.56
CA GLY A 42 7.05 22.84 -2.60
C GLY A 42 7.55 22.65 -4.03
N ARG A 43 8.78 22.18 -4.25
CA ARG A 43 9.45 22.17 -5.55
C ARG A 43 9.47 20.80 -6.18
N VAL A 44 9.41 20.79 -7.52
CA VAL A 44 9.63 19.60 -8.33
C VAL A 44 11.12 19.23 -8.28
N THR A 45 11.41 18.01 -7.83
CA THR A 45 12.78 17.44 -7.79
C THR A 45 13.04 16.52 -8.98
N ASP A 46 14.31 16.21 -9.25
CA ASP A 46 14.69 15.22 -10.28
C ASP A 46 14.09 13.84 -9.98
N LYS A 47 14.03 13.44 -8.71
CA LYS A 47 13.41 12.18 -8.30
C LYS A 47 11.94 12.11 -8.68
N LEU A 48 11.20 13.22 -8.51
CA LEU A 48 9.79 13.30 -8.89
C LEU A 48 9.62 13.23 -10.41
N VAL A 49 10.47 13.92 -11.16
CA VAL A 49 10.50 13.83 -12.63
C VAL A 49 10.77 12.39 -13.08
N HIS A 50 11.81 11.75 -12.56
CA HIS A 50 12.14 10.36 -12.90
C HIS A 50 11.00 9.39 -12.53
N TYR A 51 10.35 9.59 -11.40
CA TYR A 51 9.22 8.76 -10.97
C TYR A 51 8.11 8.74 -12.01
N TYR A 52 7.63 9.90 -12.47
CA TYR A 52 6.55 9.96 -13.45
C TYR A 52 7.01 9.61 -14.87
N ALA A 53 8.19 10.04 -15.28
CA ALA A 53 8.77 9.70 -16.58
C ALA A 53 8.92 8.18 -16.78
N ASN A 54 9.36 7.44 -15.76
CA ASN A 54 9.46 5.99 -15.82
C ASN A 54 8.10 5.31 -16.06
N ARG A 55 7.02 5.83 -15.48
CA ARG A 55 5.66 5.30 -15.68
C ARG A 55 5.11 5.62 -17.07
N ALA A 56 5.38 6.82 -17.58
CA ALA A 56 5.03 7.22 -18.94
C ALA A 56 5.78 6.38 -19.99
N LYS A 57 7.11 6.21 -19.83
CA LYS A 57 7.97 5.32 -20.64
C LYS A 57 7.51 3.88 -20.54
N GLY A 58 7.11 3.43 -19.34
CA GLY A 58 6.62 2.08 -19.05
C GLY A 58 5.27 1.76 -19.69
N GLY A 59 4.64 2.72 -20.36
CA GLY A 59 3.48 2.49 -21.22
C GLY A 59 2.15 3.02 -20.68
N ALA A 60 2.10 3.72 -19.55
CA ALA A 60 0.88 4.40 -19.13
C ALA A 60 0.45 5.42 -20.19
N ALA A 61 -0.85 5.52 -20.46
CA ALA A 61 -1.41 6.48 -21.40
C ALA A 61 -1.70 7.83 -20.76
N MET A 62 -1.91 7.84 -19.47
CA MET A 62 -2.16 9.05 -18.68
C MET A 62 -1.53 8.90 -17.30
N VAL A 63 -1.05 9.99 -16.76
CA VAL A 63 -0.55 10.12 -15.38
C VAL A 63 -1.38 11.20 -14.70
N VAL A 64 -2.02 10.86 -13.58
CA VAL A 64 -2.54 11.84 -12.62
C VAL A 64 -1.49 11.96 -11.53
N THR A 65 -0.90 13.15 -11.36
CA THR A 65 0.16 13.36 -10.39
C THR A 65 -0.37 13.37 -8.96
N GLU A 66 0.54 13.38 -8.01
CA GLU A 66 0.22 13.61 -6.61
C GLU A 66 -0.55 14.92 -6.39
N PRO A 67 -1.22 15.09 -5.23
CA PRO A 67 -1.92 16.32 -4.90
C PRO A 67 -0.99 17.53 -4.95
N VAL A 68 -1.33 18.53 -5.80
CA VAL A 68 -0.63 19.80 -5.95
C VAL A 68 -1.29 20.86 -5.10
N GLY A 69 -0.52 21.62 -4.35
CA GLY A 69 -1.00 22.67 -3.47
C GLY A 69 -1.43 23.93 -4.25
N ALA A 70 -2.70 24.32 -4.12
CA ALA A 70 -3.28 25.52 -4.75
C ALA A 70 -3.33 26.74 -3.83
N LEU A 71 -3.05 26.59 -2.53
CA LEU A 71 -3.10 27.63 -1.51
C LEU A 71 -1.77 27.72 -0.75
N PRO A 72 -1.35 28.91 -0.25
CA PRO A 72 -0.11 29.05 0.53
C PRO A 72 -0.04 28.10 1.73
N ARG A 73 -1.16 27.83 2.40
CA ARG A 73 -1.25 26.89 3.51
C ARG A 73 -0.93 25.44 3.14
N HIS A 74 -0.93 25.08 1.84
CA HIS A 74 -0.52 23.76 1.36
C HIS A 74 0.99 23.60 1.24
N GLN A 75 1.76 24.65 1.45
CA GLN A 75 3.22 24.56 1.40
C GLN A 75 3.73 23.60 2.47
N SER A 76 4.30 22.50 2.03
CA SER A 76 4.94 21.51 2.90
C SER A 76 6.26 21.08 2.31
N SER A 77 7.09 20.40 3.09
CA SER A 77 8.37 19.90 2.58
C SER A 77 8.20 18.83 1.48
N ALA A 78 7.05 18.15 1.45
CA ALA A 78 6.87 16.92 0.67
C ALA A 78 5.79 17.03 -0.44
N ARG A 79 5.22 18.21 -0.70
CA ARG A 79 4.15 18.42 -1.70
C ARG A 79 4.54 19.51 -2.69
N VAL A 80 4.32 19.25 -3.99
CA VAL A 80 4.49 20.27 -5.04
C VAL A 80 3.44 21.37 -4.91
N CYS A 81 3.81 22.61 -5.20
CA CYS A 81 2.92 23.77 -5.10
C CYS A 81 2.74 24.46 -6.46
N ALA A 82 1.51 24.95 -6.72
CA ALA A 82 1.14 25.76 -7.88
C ALA A 82 0.38 27.03 -7.47
N TRP A 83 0.47 27.45 -6.21
CA TRP A 83 -0.24 28.64 -5.71
C TRP A 83 0.43 29.95 -6.15
N ASN A 84 1.68 29.92 -6.59
CA ASN A 84 2.39 31.07 -7.15
C ASN A 84 3.27 30.67 -8.37
N ASP A 85 3.98 31.62 -8.94
CA ASP A 85 4.76 31.42 -10.17
C ASP A 85 6.19 30.90 -9.92
N SER A 86 6.61 30.68 -8.66
CA SER A 86 7.99 30.27 -8.34
C SER A 86 8.37 28.87 -8.87
N GLU A 87 7.39 28.02 -9.14
CA GLU A 87 7.61 26.63 -9.56
C GLU A 87 7.23 26.35 -11.02
N LEU A 88 6.92 27.38 -11.83
CA LEU A 88 6.50 27.17 -13.23
C LEU A 88 7.52 26.36 -14.03
N SER A 89 8.83 26.62 -13.86
CA SER A 89 9.88 25.90 -14.57
C SER A 89 9.95 24.41 -14.17
N GLY A 90 9.79 24.12 -12.89
CA GLY A 90 9.75 22.74 -12.37
C GLY A 90 8.52 22.00 -12.87
N LEU A 91 7.35 22.64 -12.83
CA LEU A 91 6.09 22.09 -13.32
C LEU A 91 6.15 21.83 -14.83
N ALA A 92 6.69 22.77 -15.63
CA ALA A 92 6.85 22.58 -17.07
C ALA A 92 7.80 21.40 -17.38
N ARG A 93 8.95 21.33 -16.72
CA ARG A 93 9.88 20.21 -16.85
C ARG A 93 9.23 18.86 -16.53
N LEU A 94 8.39 18.81 -15.50
CA LEU A 94 7.65 17.59 -15.15
C LEU A 94 6.64 17.23 -16.25
N ALA A 95 5.90 18.21 -16.77
CA ALA A 95 4.96 18.00 -17.86
C ALA A 95 5.64 17.47 -19.12
N ASP A 96 6.72 18.11 -19.56
CA ASP A 96 7.49 17.71 -20.74
C ASP A 96 8.00 16.27 -20.61
N SER A 97 8.53 15.89 -19.44
CA SER A 97 9.08 14.55 -19.19
C SER A 97 8.07 13.41 -19.28
N VAL A 98 6.78 13.70 -19.18
CA VAL A 98 5.69 12.75 -19.32
C VAL A 98 5.07 12.80 -20.72
N GLU A 99 4.76 14.01 -21.21
CA GLU A 99 4.10 14.21 -22.50
C GLU A 99 4.96 13.75 -23.70
N GLU A 100 6.30 13.87 -23.63
CA GLU A 100 7.23 13.39 -24.68
C GLU A 100 7.09 11.87 -24.94
N HIS A 101 6.50 11.11 -23.99
CA HIS A 101 6.25 9.67 -24.12
C HIS A 101 4.84 9.32 -24.62
N ASN A 102 4.14 10.27 -25.24
CA ASN A 102 2.73 10.12 -25.64
C ASN A 102 1.86 9.64 -24.46
N CYS A 103 2.05 10.29 -23.32
CA CYS A 103 1.35 10.05 -22.06
C CYS A 103 0.81 11.39 -21.55
N ARG A 104 -0.51 11.51 -21.36
CA ARG A 104 -1.11 12.75 -20.88
C ARG A 104 -0.80 12.95 -19.40
N ILE A 105 -0.38 14.15 -19.02
CA ILE A 105 -0.18 14.50 -17.61
C ILE A 105 -1.33 15.38 -17.09
N LEU A 106 -1.91 14.97 -15.98
CA LEU A 106 -2.90 15.73 -15.20
C LEU A 106 -2.34 15.96 -13.80
N ALA A 107 -2.59 17.12 -13.23
CA ALA A 107 -2.31 17.37 -11.81
C ALA A 107 -3.56 17.09 -10.97
N GLN A 108 -3.44 16.30 -9.89
CA GLN A 108 -4.54 16.27 -8.93
C GLN A 108 -4.51 17.55 -8.09
N ILE A 109 -5.63 18.27 -8.03
CA ILE A 109 -5.77 19.45 -7.19
C ILE A 109 -6.63 19.10 -5.95
N GLN A 110 -6.11 19.40 -4.76
CA GLN A 110 -6.70 18.95 -3.51
C GLN A 110 -6.45 19.94 -2.39
N ASP A 111 -7.46 20.13 -1.54
CA ASP A 111 -7.33 20.69 -0.20
C ASP A 111 -7.75 19.63 0.83
N PRO A 112 -6.94 19.32 1.84
CA PRO A 112 -7.30 18.32 2.85
C PRO A 112 -8.45 18.77 3.76
N GLY A 113 -8.78 20.09 3.80
CA GLY A 113 -9.77 20.60 4.72
C GLY A 113 -9.36 20.40 6.17
N ARG A 114 -10.14 19.61 6.90
CA ARG A 114 -9.86 19.18 8.28
C ARG A 114 -9.04 17.90 8.39
N ALA A 115 -8.89 17.17 7.29
CA ALA A 115 -8.33 15.80 7.29
C ALA A 115 -6.83 15.78 7.61
N ARG A 116 -6.43 14.93 8.57
CA ARG A 116 -5.04 14.69 8.95
C ARG A 116 -4.81 13.24 9.35
N HIS A 117 -3.83 12.57 8.73
CA HIS A 117 -3.53 11.15 8.95
C HIS A 117 -2.53 10.88 10.09
N VAL A 118 -1.93 11.90 10.66
CA VAL A 118 -0.98 11.81 11.77
C VAL A 118 -1.49 12.56 13.00
N GLY A 119 -1.00 12.21 14.18
CA GLY A 119 -1.41 12.84 15.42
C GLY A 119 -1.22 14.37 15.46
N GLY A 120 -1.95 15.03 16.34
CA GLY A 120 -1.96 16.47 16.55
C GLY A 120 -2.98 17.21 15.67
N ARG A 121 -3.53 18.31 16.21
CA ARG A 121 -4.56 19.11 15.56
C ARG A 121 -3.97 20.07 14.52
N LEU A 122 -4.71 20.31 13.44
CA LEU A 122 -4.43 21.40 12.50
C LEU A 122 -4.97 22.70 13.06
N THR A 123 -4.18 23.77 13.01
CA THR A 123 -4.58 25.10 13.47
C THR A 123 -5.23 25.95 12.38
N ASP A 124 -5.02 25.60 11.12
CA ASP A 124 -5.46 26.30 9.91
C ASP A 124 -6.49 25.48 9.08
N ALA A 125 -7.10 24.46 9.71
CA ALA A 125 -8.13 23.66 9.07
C ALA A 125 -9.34 24.51 8.66
N ILE A 126 -9.84 24.26 7.44
CA ILE A 126 -11.08 24.84 6.90
C ILE A 126 -12.06 23.73 6.52
N GLY A 127 -13.35 24.05 6.45
CA GLY A 127 -14.36 23.07 6.11
C GLY A 127 -15.70 23.70 5.72
N ALA A 128 -16.64 22.85 5.31
CA ALA A 128 -18.01 23.25 5.03
C ALA A 128 -18.73 23.71 6.30
N SER A 129 -18.49 23.01 7.41
CA SER A 129 -19.08 23.27 8.73
C SER A 129 -18.08 22.93 9.84
N PRO A 130 -18.29 23.41 11.08
CA PRO A 130 -17.38 23.17 12.21
C PRO A 130 -17.57 21.75 12.78
N VAL A 131 -17.35 20.72 11.95
CA VAL A 131 -17.38 19.32 12.32
C VAL A 131 -15.95 18.81 12.44
N ALA A 132 -15.54 18.34 13.62
CA ALA A 132 -14.18 17.88 13.88
C ALA A 132 -13.77 16.70 12.98
N ASP A 133 -12.47 16.61 12.68
CA ASP A 133 -11.88 15.41 12.08
C ASP A 133 -11.80 14.25 13.10
N ASP A 134 -12.24 13.06 12.73
CA ASP A 134 -12.36 11.92 13.65
C ASP A 134 -11.00 11.26 14.01
N LEU A 135 -9.94 11.56 13.27
CA LEU A 135 -8.60 11.04 13.56
C LEU A 135 -7.76 12.00 14.39
N SER A 136 -7.72 13.26 13.99
CA SER A 136 -6.84 14.26 14.59
C SER A 136 -7.57 15.19 15.56
N TRP A 137 -8.89 15.14 15.60
CA TRP A 137 -9.76 16.08 16.35
C TRP A 137 -9.51 17.54 15.97
N SER A 138 -9.04 17.77 14.73
CA SER A 138 -8.91 19.12 14.18
C SER A 138 -10.29 19.71 13.93
N MET A 139 -10.59 20.86 14.55
CA MET A 139 -11.82 21.59 14.33
C MET A 139 -11.60 22.58 13.19
N PRO A 140 -12.29 22.43 12.05
CA PRO A 140 -12.15 23.38 10.95
C PRO A 140 -12.88 24.68 11.24
N ARG A 141 -12.35 25.78 10.73
CA ARG A 141 -13.10 27.02 10.58
C ARG A 141 -14.05 26.86 9.38
N GLU A 142 -15.33 27.12 9.62
CA GLU A 142 -16.33 27.17 8.55
C GLU A 142 -15.97 28.29 7.56
N LEU A 143 -16.02 27.99 6.28
CA LEU A 143 -15.79 28.98 5.23
C LEU A 143 -17.01 29.91 5.09
N SER A 144 -16.79 31.20 5.12
CA SER A 144 -17.78 32.19 4.68
C SER A 144 -17.98 32.10 3.16
N THR A 145 -19.05 32.70 2.64
CA THR A 145 -19.27 32.80 1.18
C THR A 145 -18.06 33.42 0.47
N SER A 146 -17.52 34.54 0.99
CA SER A 146 -16.30 35.13 0.43
C SER A 146 -15.07 34.22 0.55
N GLY A 147 -14.96 33.42 1.63
CA GLY A 147 -13.89 32.42 1.78
C GLY A 147 -14.01 31.28 0.77
N ILE A 148 -15.22 30.88 0.40
CA ILE A 148 -15.48 29.90 -0.67
C ILE A 148 -15.02 30.47 -2.02
N GLU A 149 -15.40 31.73 -2.34
CA GLU A 149 -14.98 32.43 -3.57
C GLU A 149 -13.46 32.53 -3.68
N GLU A 150 -12.77 32.93 -2.60
CA GLU A 150 -11.29 32.99 -2.54
C GLU A 150 -10.63 31.64 -2.79
N VAL A 151 -11.18 30.55 -2.25
CA VAL A 151 -10.66 29.19 -2.47
C VAL A 151 -10.87 28.79 -3.93
N ILE A 152 -12.06 28.98 -4.49
CA ILE A 152 -12.36 28.69 -5.91
C ILE A 152 -11.40 29.46 -6.83
N GLU A 153 -11.25 30.78 -6.60
CA GLU A 153 -10.34 31.61 -7.41
C GLU A 153 -8.88 31.10 -7.34
N SER A 154 -8.42 30.73 -6.14
CA SER A 154 -7.06 30.22 -5.95
C SER A 154 -6.81 28.91 -6.71
N PHE A 155 -7.78 28.00 -6.69
CA PHE A 155 -7.72 26.74 -7.43
C PHE A 155 -7.79 26.96 -8.95
N ALA A 156 -8.61 27.90 -9.44
CA ALA A 156 -8.65 28.29 -10.85
C ALA A 156 -7.31 28.91 -11.32
N LYS A 157 -6.69 29.76 -10.50
CA LYS A 157 -5.33 30.30 -10.76
C LYS A 157 -4.27 29.20 -10.80
N ALA A 158 -4.34 28.20 -9.90
CA ALA A 158 -3.42 27.06 -9.92
C ALA A 158 -3.60 26.23 -11.21
N ALA A 159 -4.85 25.96 -11.63
CA ALA A 159 -5.15 25.25 -12.86
C ALA A 159 -4.63 26.03 -14.11
N ALA A 160 -4.76 27.35 -14.14
CA ALA A 160 -4.22 28.21 -15.18
C ALA A 160 -2.68 28.12 -15.26
N ARG A 161 -1.97 28.04 -14.12
CA ARG A 161 -0.52 27.83 -14.09
C ARG A 161 -0.14 26.47 -14.67
N LEU A 162 -0.82 25.41 -14.25
CA LEU A 162 -0.60 24.06 -14.76
C LEU A 162 -0.86 23.99 -16.27
N PHE A 163 -1.93 24.62 -16.77
CA PHE A 163 -2.21 24.73 -18.19
C PHE A 163 -1.07 25.43 -18.95
N ARG A 164 -0.55 26.58 -18.46
CA ARG A 164 0.60 27.28 -19.04
C ARG A 164 1.89 26.43 -19.01
N CYS A 165 2.03 25.52 -18.05
CA CYS A 165 3.17 24.60 -17.94
C CYS A 165 3.04 23.36 -18.83
N GLY A 166 2.00 23.25 -19.67
CA GLY A 166 1.87 22.13 -20.62
C GLY A 166 1.13 20.91 -20.07
N TYR A 167 0.51 20.99 -18.89
CA TYR A 167 -0.37 19.92 -18.41
C TYR A 167 -1.57 19.75 -19.33
N SER A 168 -1.92 18.49 -19.62
CA SER A 168 -3.12 18.16 -20.42
C SER A 168 -4.42 18.39 -19.67
N GLY A 169 -4.38 18.48 -18.33
CA GLY A 169 -5.57 18.67 -17.51
C GLY A 169 -5.30 18.62 -16.01
N ILE A 170 -6.42 18.52 -15.26
CA ILE A 170 -6.41 18.33 -13.81
C ILE A 170 -7.43 17.26 -13.39
N GLU A 171 -7.27 16.72 -12.19
CA GLU A 171 -8.27 15.93 -11.48
C GLU A 171 -8.63 16.62 -10.16
N ILE A 172 -9.92 16.96 -9.97
CA ILE A 172 -10.43 17.53 -8.72
C ILE A 172 -10.63 16.39 -7.72
N SER A 173 -9.97 16.46 -6.57
CA SER A 173 -10.09 15.46 -5.51
C SER A 173 -11.26 15.79 -4.57
N ALA A 174 -12.47 15.37 -4.97
CA ALA A 174 -13.70 15.57 -4.22
C ALA A 174 -14.16 14.30 -3.46
N GLY A 175 -13.23 13.45 -3.05
CA GLY A 175 -13.47 12.24 -2.25
C GLY A 175 -12.65 12.19 -0.96
N HIS A 176 -12.72 11.08 -0.25
CA HIS A 176 -11.89 10.71 0.91
C HIS A 176 -11.98 11.67 2.12
N GLY A 177 -13.07 12.43 2.27
CA GLY A 177 -13.24 13.36 3.38
C GLY A 177 -12.49 14.69 3.25
N HIS A 178 -11.89 14.99 2.09
CA HIS A 178 -11.21 16.25 1.82
C HIS A 178 -12.20 17.41 1.63
N LEU A 179 -11.71 18.65 1.49
CA LEU A 179 -12.54 19.86 1.52
C LEU A 179 -13.77 19.78 0.61
N TRP A 180 -13.60 19.43 -0.66
CA TRP A 180 -14.71 19.34 -1.62
C TRP A 180 -15.72 18.26 -1.24
N HIS A 181 -15.23 17.10 -0.74
CA HIS A 181 -16.08 16.04 -0.21
C HIS A 181 -16.89 16.53 1.03
N GLN A 182 -16.28 17.35 1.89
CA GLN A 182 -16.97 17.89 3.07
C GLN A 182 -18.17 18.75 2.70
N PHE A 183 -18.16 19.40 1.53
CA PHE A 183 -19.32 20.12 1.00
C PHE A 183 -20.38 19.18 0.42
N LEU A 184 -19.97 18.10 -0.21
CA LEU A 184 -20.90 17.13 -0.82
C LEU A 184 -21.66 16.31 0.23
N SER A 185 -20.99 15.87 1.29
CA SER A 185 -21.55 14.91 2.24
C SER A 185 -22.46 15.60 3.27
N PRO A 186 -23.73 15.16 3.41
CA PRO A 186 -24.63 15.72 4.41
C PRO A 186 -24.17 15.43 5.84
N TRP A 187 -23.28 14.46 6.06
CA TRP A 187 -22.69 14.18 7.36
C TRP A 187 -21.73 15.28 7.83
N SER A 188 -21.05 15.98 6.91
CA SER A 188 -20.05 17.01 7.21
C SER A 188 -20.46 18.41 6.78
N ASN A 189 -21.51 18.56 5.98
CA ASN A 189 -22.06 19.84 5.54
C ASN A 189 -23.39 20.10 6.25
N LEU A 190 -23.33 20.91 7.31
CA LEU A 190 -24.47 21.31 8.13
C LEU A 190 -24.93 22.76 7.82
N ARG A 191 -24.53 23.30 6.66
CA ARG A 191 -24.85 24.67 6.23
C ARG A 191 -26.33 24.80 5.88
N GLU A 192 -26.88 26.00 6.11
CA GLU A 192 -28.25 26.36 5.74
C GLU A 192 -28.30 27.45 4.64
N ASP A 193 -27.13 27.81 4.07
CA ASP A 193 -27.01 28.77 2.97
C ASP A 193 -27.00 28.06 1.58
N LEU A 194 -26.63 28.82 0.53
CA LEU A 194 -26.58 28.35 -0.85
C LEU A 194 -25.58 27.20 -1.11
N TYR A 195 -24.76 26.83 -0.12
CA TYR A 195 -23.78 25.76 -0.23
C TYR A 195 -24.10 24.55 0.67
N GLY A 196 -25.31 24.49 1.26
CA GLY A 196 -25.74 23.40 2.14
C GLY A 196 -27.20 23.00 1.96
N GLY A 197 -27.65 22.03 2.76
CA GLY A 197 -29.02 21.50 2.69
C GLY A 197 -29.21 20.49 1.55
N ASP A 198 -29.94 20.84 0.50
CA ASP A 198 -30.23 19.94 -0.60
C ASP A 198 -29.03 19.64 -1.52
N LEU A 199 -29.18 18.66 -2.41
CA LEU A 199 -28.10 18.23 -3.30
C LEU A 199 -27.61 19.37 -4.21
N VAL A 200 -28.52 20.18 -4.77
CA VAL A 200 -28.18 21.27 -5.70
C VAL A 200 -27.25 22.27 -5.02
N ASN A 201 -27.51 22.58 -3.77
CA ASN A 201 -26.68 23.49 -2.99
C ASN A 201 -25.34 22.85 -2.60
N ARG A 202 -25.32 21.57 -2.22
CA ARG A 202 -24.08 20.90 -1.85
C ARG A 202 -23.10 20.70 -3.02
N VAL A 203 -23.59 20.53 -4.25
CA VAL A 203 -22.75 20.41 -5.45
C VAL A 203 -22.31 21.75 -6.02
N ARG A 204 -22.99 22.85 -5.69
CA ARG A 204 -22.75 24.21 -6.21
C ARG A 204 -21.28 24.63 -6.18
N ILE A 205 -20.58 24.39 -5.08
CA ILE A 205 -19.16 24.77 -4.94
C ILE A 205 -18.30 24.09 -6.01
N LEU A 206 -18.61 22.85 -6.40
CA LEU A 206 -17.89 22.14 -7.44
C LEU A 206 -18.28 22.62 -8.84
N ASP A 207 -19.55 22.97 -9.09
CA ASP A 207 -19.98 23.61 -10.35
C ASP A 207 -19.22 24.90 -10.56
N GLU A 208 -19.23 25.80 -9.57
CA GLU A 208 -18.53 27.07 -9.62
C GLU A 208 -17.01 26.91 -9.78
N LEU A 209 -16.39 25.90 -9.12
CA LEU A 209 -14.98 25.58 -9.28
C LEU A 209 -14.67 25.13 -10.71
N VAL A 210 -15.47 24.22 -11.29
CA VAL A 210 -15.29 23.74 -12.66
C VAL A 210 -15.44 24.89 -13.65
N ASP A 211 -16.43 25.76 -13.49
CA ASP A 211 -16.67 26.92 -14.34
C ASP A 211 -15.51 27.93 -14.28
N ALA A 212 -14.99 28.21 -13.07
CA ALA A 212 -13.81 29.06 -12.86
C ALA A 212 -12.57 28.48 -13.52
N ILE A 213 -12.32 27.16 -13.40
CA ILE A 213 -11.19 26.47 -14.06
C ILE A 213 -11.36 26.52 -15.59
N ARG A 214 -12.57 26.24 -16.08
CA ARG A 214 -12.87 26.28 -17.53
C ARG A 214 -12.62 27.66 -18.12
N SER A 215 -13.01 28.72 -17.40
CA SER A 215 -12.79 30.11 -17.79
C SER A 215 -11.30 30.50 -17.80
N ALA A 216 -10.51 29.89 -16.91
CA ALA A 216 -9.08 30.16 -16.76
C ALA A 216 -8.19 29.28 -17.70
N THR A 217 -8.77 28.32 -18.43
CA THR A 217 -8.07 27.39 -19.32
C THR A 217 -8.75 27.35 -20.70
N ASN A 218 -9.07 26.16 -21.23
CA ASN A 218 -9.83 26.01 -22.48
C ASN A 218 -10.66 24.72 -22.50
N SER A 219 -11.45 24.53 -23.57
CA SER A 219 -12.33 23.36 -23.70
C SER A 219 -11.62 22.01 -23.85
N GLN A 220 -10.34 22.01 -24.29
CA GLN A 220 -9.51 20.81 -24.42
C GLN A 220 -8.70 20.49 -23.18
N PHE A 221 -8.70 21.34 -22.16
CA PHE A 221 -8.09 21.07 -20.87
C PHE A 221 -8.94 20.04 -20.12
N ILE A 222 -8.41 18.85 -19.89
CA ILE A 222 -9.14 17.75 -19.26
C ILE A 222 -9.47 18.15 -17.82
N ILE A 223 -10.74 18.06 -17.45
CA ILE A 223 -11.19 18.17 -16.06
C ILE A 223 -11.76 16.81 -15.67
N GLY A 224 -11.04 16.08 -14.85
CA GLY A 224 -11.51 14.86 -14.20
C GLY A 224 -12.00 15.14 -12.79
N MET A 225 -12.85 14.28 -12.26
CA MET A 225 -13.33 14.42 -10.89
C MET A 225 -13.27 13.09 -10.15
N LYS A 226 -12.67 13.10 -8.97
CA LYS A 226 -12.66 11.98 -8.05
C LYS A 226 -13.78 12.19 -7.05
N LEU A 227 -14.83 11.34 -7.09
CA LEU A 227 -16.05 11.47 -6.29
C LEU A 227 -16.25 10.24 -5.39
N PRO A 228 -16.92 10.39 -4.23
CA PRO A 228 -17.26 9.25 -3.39
C PRO A 228 -18.29 8.34 -4.08
N GLY A 229 -18.05 7.02 -4.04
CA GLY A 229 -19.05 6.01 -4.39
C GLY A 229 -19.87 5.62 -3.16
N ASP A 230 -19.19 5.56 -1.99
CA ASP A 230 -19.81 5.27 -0.70
C ASP A 230 -18.85 5.77 0.42
N ASP A 231 -19.38 6.55 1.35
CA ASP A 231 -18.59 7.06 2.48
C ASP A 231 -18.30 5.99 3.54
N GLY A 232 -19.11 4.92 3.58
CA GLY A 232 -19.09 3.96 4.68
C GLY A 232 -19.48 4.56 6.04
N VAL A 233 -20.23 5.68 6.04
CA VAL A 233 -20.64 6.43 7.21
C VAL A 233 -22.14 6.63 7.19
N LYS A 234 -22.82 6.28 8.28
CA LYS A 234 -24.28 6.50 8.39
C LYS A 234 -24.60 8.00 8.33
N GLY A 235 -25.49 8.36 7.40
CA GLY A 235 -25.86 9.77 7.16
C GLY A 235 -24.88 10.53 6.25
N GLY A 236 -23.86 9.85 5.72
CA GLY A 236 -22.98 10.36 4.67
C GLY A 236 -23.51 10.07 3.27
N ILE A 237 -22.61 10.03 2.30
CA ILE A 237 -22.93 9.68 0.92
C ILE A 237 -22.94 8.16 0.80
N ASP A 238 -24.10 7.60 0.51
CA ASP A 238 -24.28 6.21 0.07
C ASP A 238 -24.28 6.11 -1.47
N ILE A 239 -24.38 4.89 -2.00
CA ILE A 239 -24.35 4.66 -3.45
C ILE A 239 -25.50 5.36 -4.20
N GLU A 240 -26.67 5.51 -3.59
CA GLU A 240 -27.82 6.17 -4.22
C GLU A 240 -27.59 7.69 -4.29
N GLU A 241 -27.08 8.29 -3.23
CA GLU A 241 -26.67 9.70 -3.23
C GLU A 241 -25.52 9.94 -4.20
N SER A 242 -24.54 9.04 -4.25
CA SER A 242 -23.46 9.08 -5.24
C SER A 242 -24.00 9.07 -6.67
N CYS A 243 -24.96 8.19 -6.99
CA CYS A 243 -25.60 8.16 -8.31
C CYS A 243 -26.28 9.50 -8.66
N ARG A 244 -26.92 10.16 -7.69
CA ARG A 244 -27.53 11.49 -7.90
C ARG A 244 -26.47 12.57 -8.16
N ILE A 245 -25.37 12.56 -7.39
CA ILE A 245 -24.25 13.50 -7.56
C ILE A 245 -23.64 13.35 -8.97
N VAL A 246 -23.33 12.12 -9.38
CA VAL A 246 -22.68 11.90 -10.69
C VAL A 246 -23.63 12.18 -11.86
N ALA A 247 -24.94 11.93 -11.70
CA ALA A 247 -25.95 12.27 -12.69
C ALA A 247 -26.06 13.78 -12.92
N HIS A 248 -25.93 14.59 -11.86
CA HIS A 248 -25.86 16.04 -11.95
C HIS A 248 -24.67 16.48 -12.85
N PHE A 249 -23.43 16.03 -12.57
CA PHE A 249 -22.27 16.39 -13.38
C PHE A 249 -22.34 15.86 -14.82
N ALA A 250 -22.93 14.69 -15.04
CA ALA A 250 -23.15 14.15 -16.38
C ALA A 250 -24.18 14.98 -17.17
N GLN A 251 -25.20 15.53 -16.51
CA GLN A 251 -26.20 16.40 -17.12
C GLN A 251 -25.64 17.78 -17.47
N VAL A 252 -24.85 18.37 -16.56
CA VAL A 252 -24.16 19.65 -16.80
C VAL A 252 -23.12 19.51 -17.93
N GLY A 253 -22.46 18.33 -18.02
CA GLY A 253 -21.53 18.02 -19.11
C GLY A 253 -20.22 18.80 -19.06
N ASN A 254 -19.82 19.28 -17.88
CA ASN A 254 -18.65 20.13 -17.69
C ASN A 254 -17.38 19.38 -17.24
N ILE A 255 -17.48 18.08 -16.95
CA ILE A 255 -16.34 17.19 -16.64
C ILE A 255 -16.15 16.13 -17.71
N HIS A 256 -14.92 15.59 -17.84
CA HIS A 256 -14.54 14.65 -18.90
C HIS A 256 -14.45 13.20 -18.45
N TYR A 257 -14.23 12.95 -17.17
CA TYR A 257 -14.26 11.62 -16.57
C TYR A 257 -14.56 11.66 -15.08
N LEU A 258 -15.06 10.55 -14.59
CA LEU A 258 -15.29 10.27 -13.18
C LEU A 258 -14.36 9.16 -12.69
N CYS A 259 -13.71 9.34 -11.54
CA CYS A 259 -12.97 8.31 -10.81
C CYS A 259 -13.66 8.08 -9.45
N PRO A 260 -14.46 7.02 -9.27
CA PRO A 260 -15.13 6.76 -8.00
C PRO A 260 -14.12 6.32 -6.93
N THR A 261 -14.38 6.74 -5.70
CA THR A 261 -13.59 6.39 -4.51
C THR A 261 -14.49 5.80 -3.43
N GLN A 262 -13.91 5.30 -2.37
CA GLN A 262 -14.64 4.89 -1.16
C GLN A 262 -14.03 5.51 0.08
N GLY A 263 -14.87 5.62 1.11
CA GLY A 263 -14.50 6.05 2.42
C GLY A 263 -14.48 7.55 2.63
N SER A 264 -14.83 7.93 3.85
CA SER A 264 -14.61 9.24 4.42
C SER A 264 -13.39 9.20 5.32
N HIS A 265 -12.81 10.35 5.64
CA HIS A 265 -11.70 10.44 6.57
C HIS A 265 -12.15 9.99 7.97
N GLY A 266 -11.30 9.30 8.70
CA GLY A 266 -11.56 8.81 10.05
C GLY A 266 -12.39 7.52 10.08
N PRO A 267 -13.73 7.56 9.95
CA PRO A 267 -14.58 6.41 10.22
C PRO A 267 -14.39 5.23 9.27
N SER A 268 -13.95 5.46 8.03
CA SER A 268 -13.84 4.46 6.98
C SER A 268 -12.58 4.63 6.10
N LEU A 269 -11.52 5.18 6.68
CA LEU A 269 -10.27 5.47 5.97
C LEU A 269 -9.64 4.23 5.35
N GLU A 270 -9.82 3.05 5.94
CA GLU A 270 -9.31 1.79 5.43
C GLU A 270 -9.88 1.42 4.04
N THR A 271 -11.06 1.92 3.71
CA THR A 271 -11.66 1.69 2.38
C THR A 271 -11.03 2.56 1.29
N HIS A 272 -10.38 3.67 1.67
CA HIS A 272 -9.61 4.53 0.77
C HIS A 272 -8.42 3.79 0.13
N MET A 273 -7.73 2.98 0.93
CA MET A 273 -6.56 2.21 0.51
C MET A 273 -6.73 0.73 0.85
N PRO A 274 -7.65 0.02 0.16
CA PRO A 274 -7.93 -1.38 0.47
C PRO A 274 -6.65 -2.21 0.49
N ASN A 275 -6.40 -2.89 1.62
CA ASN A 275 -5.26 -3.79 1.81
C ASN A 275 -5.59 -5.21 1.30
N ASP A 276 -4.76 -6.19 1.63
CA ASP A 276 -4.93 -7.60 1.28
C ASP A 276 -6.17 -8.26 1.87
N GLN A 277 -6.72 -7.75 2.99
CA GLN A 277 -7.97 -8.25 3.58
C GLN A 277 -9.24 -7.90 2.77
N TYR A 278 -9.15 -7.01 1.78
CA TYR A 278 -10.23 -6.75 0.83
C TYR A 278 -10.10 -7.67 -0.39
N PRO A 279 -11.21 -8.01 -1.08
CA PRO A 279 -11.13 -8.72 -2.35
C PRO A 279 -10.37 -7.90 -3.40
N ARG A 280 -9.93 -8.54 -4.47
CA ARG A 280 -9.42 -7.83 -5.64
C ARG A 280 -10.57 -7.07 -6.31
N VAL A 281 -10.28 -5.90 -6.89
CA VAL A 281 -11.29 -5.02 -7.50
C VAL A 281 -12.48 -4.74 -6.54
N PRO A 282 -12.22 -4.22 -5.32
CA PRO A 282 -13.25 -4.14 -4.28
C PRO A 282 -14.41 -3.18 -4.61
N TYR A 283 -14.22 -2.28 -5.59
CA TYR A 283 -15.24 -1.30 -5.98
C TYR A 283 -16.09 -1.74 -7.17
N LYS A 284 -16.06 -3.03 -7.58
CA LYS A 284 -16.77 -3.53 -8.75
C LYS A 284 -18.26 -3.18 -8.72
N ALA A 285 -18.94 -3.41 -7.61
CA ALA A 285 -20.35 -3.08 -7.44
C ALA A 285 -20.65 -1.57 -7.58
N ILE A 286 -19.71 -0.71 -7.13
CA ILE A 286 -19.80 0.75 -7.30
C ILE A 286 -19.70 1.10 -8.78
N PHE A 287 -18.76 0.53 -9.53
CA PHE A 287 -18.63 0.78 -10.97
C PHE A 287 -19.90 0.39 -11.72
N GLU A 288 -20.52 -0.75 -11.41
CA GLU A 288 -21.77 -1.22 -12.01
C GLU A 288 -22.92 -0.22 -11.76
N ARG A 289 -23.09 0.24 -10.53
CA ARG A 289 -24.14 1.19 -10.15
C ARG A 289 -23.93 2.56 -10.82
N LEU A 290 -22.72 3.08 -10.80
CA LEU A 290 -22.41 4.38 -11.41
C LEU A 290 -22.49 4.33 -12.93
N ARG A 291 -22.06 3.25 -13.58
CA ARG A 291 -22.23 3.06 -15.03
C ARG A 291 -23.71 3.07 -15.43
N ALA A 292 -24.57 2.43 -14.63
CA ALA A 292 -26.01 2.45 -14.87
C ALA A 292 -26.59 3.88 -14.75
N ALA A 293 -26.12 4.68 -13.80
CA ALA A 293 -26.55 6.06 -13.61
C ALA A 293 -26.03 7.02 -14.70
N VAL A 294 -24.79 6.81 -15.20
CA VAL A 294 -24.13 7.71 -16.16
C VAL A 294 -23.52 6.93 -17.34
N PRO A 295 -24.33 6.37 -18.23
CA PRO A 295 -23.85 5.44 -19.27
C PRO A 295 -22.87 6.05 -20.29
N LYS A 296 -22.82 7.38 -20.43
CA LYS A 296 -21.99 8.08 -21.41
C LYS A 296 -20.77 8.78 -20.81
N LEU A 297 -20.76 9.06 -19.50
CA LEU A 297 -19.62 9.70 -18.87
C LEU A 297 -18.49 8.68 -18.70
N PRO A 298 -17.26 8.95 -19.19
CA PRO A 298 -16.13 8.07 -18.98
C PRO A 298 -15.88 7.77 -17.49
N LEU A 299 -15.82 6.48 -17.15
CA LEU A 299 -15.53 6.00 -15.79
C LEU A 299 -14.13 5.41 -15.73
N MET A 300 -13.41 5.71 -14.65
CA MET A 300 -12.07 5.22 -14.37
C MET A 300 -12.07 4.32 -13.15
N ALA A 301 -11.80 3.03 -13.32
CA ALA A 301 -11.68 2.09 -12.22
C ALA A 301 -10.40 2.37 -11.40
N VAL A 302 -10.49 2.14 -10.10
CA VAL A 302 -9.38 2.31 -9.15
C VAL A 302 -9.52 1.27 -8.03
N ALA A 303 -8.50 1.13 -7.22
CA ALA A 303 -8.38 0.27 -6.05
C ALA A 303 -8.13 -1.22 -6.34
N ARG A 304 -6.97 -1.69 -5.85
CA ARG A 304 -6.52 -3.08 -5.82
C ARG A 304 -6.68 -3.86 -7.14
N ILE A 305 -6.51 -3.17 -8.27
CA ILE A 305 -6.38 -3.77 -9.60
C ILE A 305 -4.89 -4.02 -9.81
N THR A 306 -4.47 -5.27 -9.94
CA THR A 306 -3.06 -5.64 -10.02
C THR A 306 -2.74 -6.53 -11.22
N ASP A 307 -3.67 -7.38 -11.64
CA ASP A 307 -3.49 -8.31 -12.74
C ASP A 307 -3.98 -7.74 -14.07
N PRO A 308 -3.24 -7.91 -15.18
CA PRO A 308 -3.67 -7.44 -16.49
C PRO A 308 -5.00 -8.02 -16.98
N SER A 309 -5.32 -9.27 -16.62
CA SER A 309 -6.58 -9.89 -17.01
C SER A 309 -7.78 -9.26 -16.31
N GLU A 310 -7.64 -8.88 -15.03
CA GLU A 310 -8.69 -8.15 -14.31
C GLU A 310 -8.93 -6.78 -14.91
N ALA A 311 -7.85 -6.07 -15.25
CA ALA A 311 -7.93 -4.74 -15.87
C ALA A 311 -8.61 -4.82 -17.25
N ASP A 312 -8.25 -5.81 -18.07
CA ASP A 312 -8.85 -6.03 -19.39
C ASP A 312 -10.34 -6.39 -19.29
N GLN A 313 -10.72 -7.29 -18.38
CA GLN A 313 -12.11 -7.68 -18.14
C GLN A 313 -13.00 -6.52 -17.71
N LEU A 314 -12.51 -5.61 -16.85
CA LEU A 314 -13.24 -4.41 -16.45
C LEU A 314 -13.58 -3.51 -17.64
N VAL A 315 -12.64 -3.34 -18.57
CA VAL A 315 -12.86 -2.57 -19.79
C VAL A 315 -13.75 -3.34 -20.77
N ALA A 316 -13.47 -4.62 -21.00
CA ALA A 316 -14.23 -5.47 -21.93
C ALA A 316 -15.71 -5.59 -21.55
N SER A 317 -16.03 -5.61 -20.26
CA SER A 317 -17.41 -5.64 -19.76
C SER A 317 -18.18 -4.33 -19.94
N GLY A 318 -17.51 -3.23 -20.34
CA GLY A 318 -18.11 -1.90 -20.46
C GLY A 318 -18.43 -1.23 -19.11
N GLN A 319 -18.03 -1.84 -17.98
CA GLN A 319 -18.24 -1.25 -16.66
C GLN A 319 -17.44 0.05 -16.48
N VAL A 320 -16.24 0.09 -17.08
CA VAL A 320 -15.38 1.26 -17.03
C VAL A 320 -14.71 1.51 -18.39
N ASP A 321 -14.20 2.72 -18.59
CA ASP A 321 -13.49 3.12 -19.81
C ASP A 321 -11.98 3.14 -19.61
N LEU A 322 -11.52 3.43 -18.39
CA LEU A 322 -10.13 3.56 -18.00
C LEU A 322 -9.84 2.78 -16.71
N VAL A 323 -8.59 2.36 -16.55
CA VAL A 323 -8.12 1.65 -15.35
C VAL A 323 -6.95 2.40 -14.75
N ALA A 324 -7.14 2.90 -13.51
CA ALA A 324 -6.12 3.63 -12.79
C ALA A 324 -5.35 2.71 -11.84
N LEU A 325 -4.09 2.50 -12.18
CA LEU A 325 -3.13 1.68 -11.44
C LEU A 325 -2.25 2.60 -10.58
N GLY A 326 -2.45 2.56 -9.27
CA GLY A 326 -1.60 3.28 -8.32
C GLY A 326 -0.45 2.40 -7.84
N ARG A 327 -0.70 1.61 -6.81
CA ARG A 327 0.31 0.74 -6.18
C ARG A 327 0.94 -0.27 -7.15
N ALA A 328 0.20 -0.75 -8.16
CA ALA A 328 0.75 -1.65 -9.18
C ALA A 328 1.89 -0.97 -9.97
N LEU A 329 1.73 0.31 -10.34
CA LEU A 329 2.78 1.08 -11.04
C LEU A 329 3.88 1.61 -10.10
N ILE A 330 3.67 1.66 -8.77
CA ILE A 330 4.76 1.85 -7.80
C ILE A 330 5.65 0.61 -7.79
N THR A 331 5.02 -0.56 -7.80
CA THR A 331 5.72 -1.83 -7.70
C THR A 331 6.46 -2.18 -9.00
N ASP A 332 5.85 -1.90 -10.15
CA ASP A 332 6.45 -2.16 -11.46
C ASP A 332 6.07 -1.09 -12.48
N PRO A 333 6.95 -0.12 -12.79
CA PRO A 333 6.67 0.90 -13.78
C PRO A 333 6.55 0.33 -15.21
N ALA A 334 7.11 -0.88 -15.47
CA ALA A 334 7.02 -1.59 -16.75
C ALA A 334 5.76 -2.45 -16.87
N TRP A 335 4.86 -2.45 -15.89
CA TRP A 335 3.65 -3.26 -15.89
C TRP A 335 2.87 -3.18 -17.23
N PRO A 336 2.60 -1.98 -17.81
CA PRO A 336 1.88 -1.90 -19.08
C PRO A 336 2.65 -2.53 -20.25
N MET A 337 3.96 -2.30 -20.33
CA MET A 337 4.81 -2.89 -21.40
C MET A 337 4.87 -4.41 -21.29
N LYS A 338 5.03 -4.94 -20.08
CA LYS A 338 5.06 -6.40 -19.82
C LYS A 338 3.71 -7.04 -20.14
N ALA A 339 2.60 -6.40 -19.73
CA ALA A 339 1.25 -6.85 -20.07
C ALA A 339 1.06 -6.86 -21.60
N ALA A 340 1.36 -5.77 -22.30
CA ALA A 340 1.22 -5.66 -23.75
C ALA A 340 1.99 -6.76 -24.51
N SER A 341 3.15 -7.16 -23.99
CA SER A 341 4.01 -8.19 -24.63
C SER A 341 3.76 -9.61 -24.14
N GLY A 342 2.69 -9.87 -23.38
CA GLY A 342 2.36 -11.21 -22.85
C GLY A 342 3.30 -11.71 -21.74
N LYS A 343 4.08 -10.81 -21.15
CA LYS A 343 5.05 -11.12 -20.09
C LYS A 343 4.50 -10.86 -18.69
N ALA A 344 3.26 -11.23 -18.44
CA ALA A 344 2.61 -11.01 -17.13
C ALA A 344 3.36 -11.68 -15.97
N ARG A 345 4.04 -12.81 -16.21
CA ARG A 345 4.86 -13.49 -15.19
C ARG A 345 6.09 -12.70 -14.76
N ASP A 346 6.54 -11.75 -15.56
CA ASP A 346 7.71 -10.91 -15.26
C ASP A 346 7.31 -9.66 -14.47
N ILE A 347 6.00 -9.41 -14.25
CA ILE A 347 5.50 -8.29 -13.47
C ILE A 347 5.79 -8.53 -11.98
N ARG A 348 6.37 -7.53 -11.31
CA ARG A 348 6.38 -7.46 -9.85
C ARG A 348 5.00 -7.00 -9.38
N TYR A 349 4.21 -7.89 -8.80
CA TYR A 349 2.85 -7.57 -8.37
C TYR A 349 2.83 -6.86 -7.01
N CYS A 350 1.88 -5.93 -6.84
CA CYS A 350 1.65 -5.24 -5.57
C CYS A 350 0.99 -6.20 -4.57
N VAL A 351 1.54 -6.28 -3.37
CA VAL A 351 1.06 -7.14 -2.28
C VAL A 351 0.01 -6.48 -1.38
N ALA A 352 -0.32 -5.22 -1.64
CA ALA A 352 -1.34 -4.43 -0.92
C ALA A 352 -1.11 -4.26 0.60
N ALA A 353 0.12 -4.41 1.10
CA ALA A 353 0.46 -4.20 2.52
C ALA A 353 0.42 -2.73 2.97
N ASN A 354 0.28 -1.77 2.05
CA ASN A 354 0.18 -0.33 2.32
C ASN A 354 1.40 0.32 2.99
N ASN A 355 2.56 -0.35 3.05
CA ASN A 355 3.79 0.24 3.58
C ASN A 355 4.26 1.47 2.76
N CYS A 356 3.99 1.51 1.44
CA CYS A 356 4.24 2.70 0.62
C CYS A 356 3.42 3.91 1.10
N TRP A 357 2.15 3.71 1.47
CA TRP A 357 1.31 4.77 2.04
C TRP A 357 1.82 5.18 3.43
N ASN A 358 2.26 4.23 4.25
CA ASN A 358 2.81 4.52 5.58
C ASN A 358 4.06 5.41 5.51
N THR A 359 4.95 5.21 4.54
CA THR A 359 6.12 6.08 4.37
C THR A 359 5.72 7.52 4.05
N ILE A 360 4.79 7.72 3.13
CA ILE A 360 4.40 9.06 2.66
C ILE A 360 3.60 9.86 3.69
N VAL A 361 2.74 9.23 4.51
CA VAL A 361 2.01 9.96 5.57
C VAL A 361 2.95 10.46 6.67
N HIS A 362 4.10 9.82 6.84
CA HIS A 362 5.19 10.28 7.69
C HIS A 362 6.19 11.20 6.97
N GLN A 363 5.82 11.74 5.81
CA GLN A 363 6.64 12.63 4.97
C GLN A 363 8.01 12.06 4.58
N LYS A 364 8.09 10.73 4.48
CA LYS A 364 9.26 10.03 3.94
C LYS A 364 9.03 9.70 2.47
N PRO A 365 10.09 9.69 1.64
CA PRO A 365 9.98 9.29 0.24
C PRO A 365 9.27 7.95 0.09
N ILE A 366 8.45 7.85 -0.96
CA ILE A 366 7.75 6.61 -1.29
C ILE A 366 8.70 5.43 -1.43
N ALA A 367 8.33 4.30 -0.85
CA ALA A 367 9.06 3.04 -0.91
C ALA A 367 8.09 1.88 -1.15
N CYS A 368 8.58 0.71 -1.51
CA CYS A 368 7.75 -0.44 -1.85
C CYS A 368 8.34 -1.74 -1.30
N ASP A 369 7.49 -2.64 -0.82
CA ASP A 369 7.89 -3.96 -0.30
C ASP A 369 8.56 -4.84 -1.36
N ASN A 370 8.12 -4.73 -2.63
CA ASN A 370 8.56 -5.56 -3.74
C ASN A 370 9.46 -4.82 -4.75
N ASN A 371 9.60 -3.48 -4.66
CA ASN A 371 10.46 -2.69 -5.55
C ASN A 371 11.41 -1.81 -4.74
N PRO A 372 12.66 -2.24 -4.47
CA PRO A 372 13.63 -1.44 -3.73
C PRO A 372 14.21 -0.26 -4.53
N ARG A 373 13.83 -0.10 -5.81
CA ARG A 373 14.36 0.92 -6.72
C ARG A 373 13.38 2.04 -7.07
N VAL A 374 12.28 2.16 -6.32
CA VAL A 374 11.27 3.22 -6.55
C VAL A 374 11.92 4.59 -6.66
N ALA A 375 11.54 5.35 -7.68
CA ALA A 375 12.00 6.71 -7.98
C ALA A 375 13.50 6.85 -8.33
N GLN A 376 14.20 5.75 -8.61
CA GLN A 376 15.54 5.85 -9.19
C GLN A 376 15.45 6.26 -10.68
N PRO A 377 16.45 6.99 -11.22
CA PRO A 377 16.41 7.49 -12.60
C PRO A 377 16.21 6.37 -13.63
N ASP A 378 16.83 5.24 -13.40
CA ASP A 378 16.86 4.07 -14.28
C ASP A 378 15.85 2.96 -13.88
N GLU A 379 14.92 3.23 -12.98
CA GLU A 379 13.99 2.26 -12.40
C GLU A 379 13.36 1.32 -13.44
N LEU A 380 12.93 1.86 -14.58
CA LEU A 380 12.27 1.12 -15.65
C LEU A 380 13.21 0.15 -16.41
N GLN A 381 14.44 0.55 -16.65
CA GLN A 381 15.39 -0.16 -17.51
C GLN A 381 16.59 -0.70 -16.73
N TRP A 382 16.51 -0.62 -15.40
CA TRP A 382 17.63 -1.00 -14.56
C TRP A 382 18.02 -2.47 -14.75
N GLN A 383 19.31 -2.65 -14.96
CA GLN A 383 19.97 -3.94 -14.92
C GLN A 383 21.11 -3.86 -13.90
N PRO A 384 21.33 -4.90 -13.09
CA PRO A 384 22.46 -4.91 -12.19
C PRO A 384 23.77 -4.71 -12.96
N PRO A 385 24.61 -3.73 -12.59
CA PRO A 385 25.86 -3.46 -13.30
C PRO A 385 26.82 -4.65 -13.15
N VAL A 386 27.50 -5.01 -14.23
CA VAL A 386 28.48 -6.11 -14.21
C VAL A 386 29.59 -5.79 -13.21
N ALA A 387 29.95 -6.77 -12.38
CA ALA A 387 31.01 -6.62 -11.40
C ALA A 387 32.38 -6.55 -12.06
N LEU A 388 33.28 -5.71 -11.52
CA LEU A 388 34.65 -5.57 -12.02
C LEU A 388 35.47 -6.86 -11.85
N LYS A 389 35.15 -7.63 -10.79
CA LYS A 389 35.78 -8.91 -10.49
C LYS A 389 34.71 -9.93 -10.11
N GLN A 390 34.71 -11.05 -10.80
CA GLN A 390 33.84 -12.18 -10.45
C GLN A 390 34.27 -12.80 -9.11
N LYS A 391 33.27 -13.08 -8.24
CA LYS A 391 33.44 -13.73 -6.94
C LYS A 391 32.56 -14.97 -6.85
N SER A 392 32.92 -15.88 -5.94
CA SER A 392 32.08 -16.97 -5.47
C SER A 392 31.35 -16.52 -4.21
N ILE A 393 30.03 -16.44 -4.26
CA ILE A 393 29.19 -15.96 -3.16
C ILE A 393 28.32 -17.10 -2.65
N VAL A 394 28.36 -17.37 -1.35
CA VAL A 394 27.38 -18.26 -0.70
C VAL A 394 26.42 -17.44 0.11
N ILE A 395 25.12 -17.63 -0.13
CA ILE A 395 24.02 -16.99 0.58
C ILE A 395 23.32 -18.04 1.43
N VAL A 396 23.25 -17.83 2.74
CA VAL A 396 22.56 -18.74 3.66
C VAL A 396 21.20 -18.17 4.02
N GLY A 397 20.15 -18.78 3.47
CA GLY A 397 18.75 -18.39 3.67
C GLY A 397 18.03 -18.03 2.37
N THR A 398 16.91 -18.70 2.12
CA THR A 398 16.04 -18.58 0.93
C THR A 398 14.82 -17.68 1.18
N GLY A 399 14.91 -16.79 2.18
CA GLY A 399 13.91 -15.75 2.41
C GLY A 399 14.06 -14.59 1.41
N VAL A 400 13.14 -13.63 1.48
CA VAL A 400 13.05 -12.47 0.57
C VAL A 400 14.38 -11.71 0.46
N ALA A 401 15.11 -11.48 1.58
CA ALA A 401 16.39 -10.80 1.55
C ALA A 401 17.47 -11.60 0.78
N GLY A 402 17.55 -12.90 1.04
CA GLY A 402 18.52 -13.78 0.38
C GLY A 402 18.27 -13.94 -1.11
N LEU A 403 17.00 -14.12 -1.51
CA LEU A 403 16.63 -14.23 -2.93
C LEU A 403 16.87 -12.92 -3.69
N GLU A 404 16.56 -11.75 -3.07
CA GLU A 404 16.85 -10.47 -3.70
C GLU A 404 18.35 -10.27 -3.91
N ALA A 405 19.17 -10.60 -2.92
CA ALA A 405 20.62 -10.53 -3.06
C ALA A 405 21.15 -11.52 -4.12
N ALA A 406 20.58 -12.72 -4.18
CA ALA A 406 21.04 -13.80 -5.06
C ALA A 406 20.88 -13.44 -6.53
N TRP A 407 19.68 -13.06 -6.97
CA TRP A 407 19.44 -12.77 -8.38
C TRP A 407 20.25 -11.56 -8.85
N ILE A 408 20.44 -10.53 -7.98
CA ILE A 408 21.24 -9.35 -8.33
C ILE A 408 22.71 -9.71 -8.44
N ALA A 409 23.28 -10.41 -7.45
CA ALA A 409 24.68 -10.81 -7.48
C ALA A 409 25.00 -11.72 -8.69
N ALA A 410 24.12 -12.67 -9.00
CA ALA A 410 24.27 -13.54 -10.18
C ALA A 410 24.17 -12.74 -11.49
N SER A 411 23.21 -11.81 -11.61
CA SER A 411 23.09 -10.91 -12.78
C SER A 411 24.30 -10.00 -12.96
N ARG A 412 25.07 -9.73 -11.90
CA ARG A 412 26.34 -8.99 -11.96
C ARG A 412 27.52 -9.86 -12.41
N GLY A 413 27.31 -11.16 -12.61
CA GLY A 413 28.32 -12.10 -13.06
C GLY A 413 29.03 -12.89 -11.96
N HIS A 414 28.59 -12.80 -10.71
CA HIS A 414 29.13 -13.63 -9.63
C HIS A 414 28.63 -15.08 -9.72
N ARG A 415 29.41 -16.04 -9.25
CA ARG A 415 28.94 -17.40 -9.03
C ARG A 415 28.21 -17.44 -7.69
N VAL A 416 26.90 -17.69 -7.71
CA VAL A 416 26.04 -17.62 -6.53
C VAL A 416 25.44 -18.96 -6.18
N VAL A 417 25.64 -19.41 -4.94
CA VAL A 417 24.99 -20.58 -4.33
C VAL A 417 24.13 -20.10 -3.18
N VAL A 418 22.85 -20.48 -3.17
CA VAL A 418 21.92 -20.18 -2.07
C VAL A 418 21.56 -21.46 -1.34
N MET A 419 21.79 -21.49 -0.03
CA MET A 419 21.50 -22.65 0.83
C MET A 419 20.26 -22.39 1.68
N GLY A 420 19.29 -23.30 1.67
CA GLY A 420 18.04 -23.21 2.42
C GLY A 420 17.72 -24.49 3.18
N LYS A 421 17.36 -24.36 4.48
CA LYS A 421 16.95 -25.52 5.29
C LYS A 421 15.59 -26.10 4.87
N SER A 422 14.72 -25.30 4.27
CA SER A 422 13.42 -25.71 3.74
C SER A 422 13.56 -26.21 2.31
N GLU A 423 12.68 -27.11 1.89
CA GLU A 423 12.58 -27.56 0.49
C GLU A 423 11.99 -26.48 -0.44
N GLU A 424 11.40 -25.43 0.15
CA GLU A 424 10.77 -24.34 -0.55
C GLU A 424 11.40 -22.99 -0.21
N VAL A 425 11.36 -22.05 -1.16
CA VAL A 425 11.82 -20.68 -1.00
C VAL A 425 10.77 -19.78 -0.34
N GLY A 426 11.15 -18.55 0.07
CA GLY A 426 10.26 -17.53 0.64
C GLY A 426 10.39 -17.36 2.16
N GLY A 427 10.95 -18.36 2.85
CA GLY A 427 11.21 -18.28 4.30
C GLY A 427 9.96 -17.95 5.14
N ASN A 428 10.07 -17.00 6.08
CA ASN A 428 8.93 -16.60 6.92
C ASN A 428 7.83 -15.85 6.14
N THR A 429 8.17 -15.21 5.01
CA THR A 429 7.17 -14.57 4.15
C THR A 429 6.23 -15.60 3.51
N ARG A 430 6.73 -16.80 3.15
CA ARG A 430 5.89 -17.92 2.69
C ARG A 430 4.93 -18.39 3.78
N ARG A 431 5.41 -18.49 5.04
CA ARG A 431 4.53 -18.86 6.17
C ARG A 431 3.43 -17.82 6.39
N HIS A 432 3.76 -16.55 6.26
CA HIS A 432 2.79 -15.46 6.36
C HIS A 432 1.80 -15.51 5.16
N ALA A 433 2.28 -15.75 3.93
CA ALA A 433 1.44 -15.87 2.75
C ALA A 433 0.43 -17.04 2.82
N ALA A 434 0.68 -18.04 3.65
CA ALA A 434 -0.23 -19.16 3.90
C ALA A 434 -1.34 -18.85 4.93
N LEU A 435 -1.38 -17.64 5.49
CA LEU A 435 -2.41 -17.18 6.41
C LEU A 435 -3.56 -16.51 5.65
N PRO A 436 -4.77 -16.44 6.25
CA PRO A 436 -5.91 -15.76 5.64
C PRO A 436 -5.58 -14.34 5.19
N TYR A 437 -6.01 -13.98 3.97
CA TYR A 437 -5.85 -12.66 3.34
C TYR A 437 -4.41 -12.26 2.99
N SER A 438 -3.43 -13.15 3.15
CA SER A 438 -2.00 -12.80 2.96
C SER A 438 -1.38 -13.41 1.71
N GLU A 439 -2.17 -14.07 0.86
CA GLU A 439 -1.72 -14.86 -0.30
C GLU A 439 -0.90 -14.02 -1.29
N SER A 440 -1.21 -12.74 -1.42
CA SER A 440 -0.50 -11.82 -2.32
C SER A 440 0.98 -11.64 -1.99
N LEU A 441 1.41 -11.94 -0.76
CA LEU A 441 2.82 -11.90 -0.37
C LEU A 441 3.69 -12.89 -1.14
N SER A 442 3.09 -13.97 -1.68
CA SER A 442 3.81 -14.95 -2.49
C SER A 442 4.46 -14.32 -3.72
N SER A 443 3.84 -13.29 -4.30
CA SER A 443 4.33 -12.63 -5.49
C SER A 443 5.74 -12.03 -5.34
N ILE A 444 6.20 -11.76 -4.10
CA ILE A 444 7.56 -11.25 -3.86
C ILE A 444 8.57 -12.36 -4.12
N TYR A 445 8.48 -13.47 -3.38
CA TYR A 445 9.47 -14.54 -3.48
C TYR A 445 9.30 -15.38 -4.74
N ASP A 446 8.09 -15.48 -5.33
CA ASP A 446 7.86 -16.15 -6.61
C ASP A 446 8.55 -15.40 -7.76
N TRP A 447 8.44 -14.08 -7.78
CA TRP A 447 9.16 -13.24 -8.74
C TRP A 447 10.67 -13.35 -8.54
N GLN A 448 11.16 -13.24 -7.29
CA GLN A 448 12.58 -13.35 -6.97
C GLN A 448 13.15 -14.72 -7.32
N PHE A 449 12.40 -15.80 -7.07
CA PHE A 449 12.78 -17.15 -7.45
C PHE A 449 12.94 -17.29 -8.96
N ASN A 450 11.97 -16.81 -9.74
CA ASN A 450 12.06 -16.79 -11.20
C ASN A 450 13.29 -15.99 -11.67
N ALA A 451 13.55 -14.83 -11.08
CA ALA A 451 14.74 -14.03 -11.38
C ALA A 451 16.05 -14.77 -11.04
N CYS A 452 16.10 -15.49 -9.92
CA CYS A 452 17.23 -16.34 -9.57
C CYS A 452 17.48 -17.45 -10.61
N GLN A 453 16.42 -18.11 -11.08
CA GLN A 453 16.52 -19.13 -12.11
C GLN A 453 17.05 -18.56 -13.43
N GLN A 454 16.53 -17.42 -13.87
CA GLN A 454 16.98 -16.72 -15.09
C GLN A 454 18.44 -16.26 -14.99
N ALA A 455 18.89 -15.86 -13.81
CA ALA A 455 20.27 -15.44 -13.55
C ALA A 455 21.26 -16.60 -13.34
N GLY A 456 20.79 -17.85 -13.33
CA GLY A 456 21.64 -19.04 -13.15
C GLY A 456 22.12 -19.27 -11.71
N VAL A 457 21.33 -18.84 -10.70
CA VAL A 457 21.62 -19.09 -9.28
C VAL A 457 21.49 -20.58 -8.97
N GLN A 458 22.51 -21.16 -8.32
CA GLN A 458 22.44 -22.52 -7.79
C GLN A 458 21.69 -22.54 -6.46
N LEU A 459 20.61 -23.32 -6.36
CA LEU A 459 19.81 -23.47 -5.15
C LEU A 459 20.03 -24.84 -4.51
N GLU A 460 20.41 -24.86 -3.23
CA GLU A 460 20.56 -26.06 -2.40
C GLU A 460 19.54 -25.99 -1.27
N LEU A 461 18.44 -26.72 -1.45
CA LEU A 461 17.29 -26.70 -0.55
C LEU A 461 17.19 -27.98 0.28
N GLY A 462 16.41 -27.95 1.37
CA GLY A 462 16.12 -29.12 2.21
C GLY A 462 17.24 -29.52 3.18
N ALA A 463 18.29 -28.71 3.31
CA ALA A 463 19.42 -29.03 4.19
C ALA A 463 19.90 -27.83 5.01
N MET A 464 20.16 -28.07 6.30
CA MET A 464 20.79 -27.07 7.16
C MET A 464 22.19 -26.74 6.64
N ALA A 465 22.48 -25.45 6.48
CA ALA A 465 23.82 -24.97 6.19
C ALA A 465 24.72 -25.15 7.42
N THR A 466 25.91 -25.70 7.22
CA THR A 466 27.00 -25.76 8.19
C THR A 466 28.22 -25.07 7.62
N VAL A 467 29.19 -24.75 8.46
CA VAL A 467 30.43 -24.10 8.02
C VAL A 467 31.16 -24.95 6.99
N GLU A 468 31.23 -26.29 7.18
CA GLU A 468 31.88 -27.23 6.26
C GLU A 468 31.18 -27.22 4.88
N LYS A 469 29.85 -27.24 4.85
CA LYS A 469 29.09 -27.17 3.60
C LYS A 469 29.31 -25.85 2.87
N ILE A 470 29.36 -24.73 3.60
CA ILE A 470 29.64 -23.41 3.04
C ILE A 470 31.05 -23.40 2.40
N PHE A 471 32.06 -23.90 3.11
CA PHE A 471 33.45 -23.95 2.62
C PHE A 471 33.65 -24.91 1.44
N ALA A 472 32.81 -25.94 1.28
CA ALA A 472 32.84 -26.82 0.10
C ALA A 472 32.68 -26.07 -1.22
N HIS A 473 31.97 -24.90 -1.19
CA HIS A 473 31.80 -24.01 -2.33
C HIS A 473 32.94 -23.02 -2.55
N LYS A 474 33.95 -22.99 -1.65
CA LYS A 474 35.09 -22.07 -1.71
C LYS A 474 34.65 -20.62 -1.90
N PRO A 475 33.84 -20.07 -0.99
CA PRO A 475 33.32 -18.71 -1.13
C PRO A 475 34.42 -17.66 -0.95
N ASP A 476 34.36 -16.58 -1.73
CA ASP A 476 35.08 -15.34 -1.47
C ASP A 476 34.38 -14.53 -0.37
N GLU A 477 33.05 -14.53 -0.35
CA GLU A 477 32.23 -13.84 0.64
C GLU A 477 30.96 -14.66 0.95
N VAL A 478 30.43 -14.50 2.18
CA VAL A 478 29.20 -15.15 2.65
C VAL A 478 28.17 -14.10 3.04
N ILE A 479 26.92 -14.28 2.59
CA ILE A 479 25.78 -13.47 3.01
C ILE A 479 24.88 -14.32 3.92
N LEU A 480 24.70 -13.89 5.16
CA LEU A 480 23.74 -14.49 6.09
C LEU A 480 22.39 -13.78 5.97
N ALA A 481 21.40 -14.49 5.47
CA ALA A 481 20.00 -14.10 5.34
C ALA A 481 19.08 -15.09 6.09
N THR A 482 19.56 -15.60 7.21
CA THR A 482 18.98 -16.70 8.00
C THR A 482 17.73 -16.32 8.77
N GLY A 483 17.32 -15.05 8.71
CA GLY A 483 16.10 -14.55 9.33
C GLY A 483 16.20 -14.41 10.84
N ALA A 484 15.07 -14.48 11.53
CA ALA A 484 14.96 -14.33 12.98
C ALA A 484 13.90 -15.28 13.54
N GLN A 485 13.99 -15.58 14.83
CA GLN A 485 13.02 -16.35 15.61
C GLN A 485 12.37 -15.49 16.68
N MET A 486 11.15 -15.85 17.07
CA MET A 486 10.43 -15.15 18.15
C MET A 486 11.08 -15.45 19.51
N SER A 487 11.13 -14.43 20.36
CA SER A 487 11.60 -14.58 21.74
C SER A 487 10.53 -15.25 22.59
N VAL A 488 10.93 -16.04 23.57
CA VAL A 488 10.01 -16.60 24.56
C VAL A 488 9.55 -15.50 25.50
N PRO A 489 8.24 -15.31 25.75
CA PRO A 489 7.73 -14.32 26.69
C PRO A 489 8.20 -14.57 28.12
N ARG A 490 8.55 -13.50 28.82
CA ARG A 490 9.04 -13.59 30.23
C ARG A 490 8.00 -14.06 31.23
N CYS A 491 6.70 -13.89 30.90
CA CYS A 491 5.58 -14.33 31.74
C CYS A 491 5.36 -15.84 31.72
N LEU A 492 5.99 -16.59 30.80
CA LEU A 492 5.85 -18.05 30.75
C LEU A 492 6.65 -18.73 31.89
N PRO A 493 6.05 -19.69 32.61
CA PRO A 493 6.76 -20.48 33.63
C PRO A 493 7.93 -21.27 33.04
N ARG A 494 9.02 -21.43 33.81
CA ARG A 494 10.22 -22.10 33.33
C ARG A 494 10.01 -23.57 32.94
N ASN A 495 9.16 -24.30 33.70
CA ASN A 495 8.78 -25.68 33.39
C ASN A 495 8.05 -25.78 32.05
N VAL A 496 7.10 -24.89 31.77
CA VAL A 496 6.39 -24.82 30.49
C VAL A 496 7.35 -24.62 29.30
N ILE A 497 8.36 -23.77 29.49
CA ILE A 497 9.40 -23.51 28.48
C ILE A 497 10.28 -24.75 28.28
N SER A 498 10.76 -25.37 29.38
CA SER A 498 11.70 -26.51 29.30
C SER A 498 11.04 -27.78 28.73
N GLU A 499 9.75 -27.96 28.93
CA GLU A 499 8.98 -29.09 28.43
C GLU A 499 8.46 -28.87 27.00
N GLY A 500 8.57 -27.64 26.46
CA GLY A 500 8.15 -27.31 25.12
C GLY A 500 6.62 -27.41 24.91
N LEU A 501 5.84 -27.23 25.97
CA LEU A 501 4.38 -27.38 25.94
C LEU A 501 3.70 -26.39 25.01
N PHE A 502 4.26 -25.19 24.86
CA PHE A 502 3.75 -24.15 23.96
C PHE A 502 4.83 -23.67 22.99
N THR A 503 4.42 -23.30 21.80
CA THR A 503 5.28 -22.74 20.76
C THR A 503 4.76 -21.39 20.28
N ASP A 504 5.65 -20.57 19.72
CA ASP A 504 5.24 -19.33 19.09
C ASP A 504 4.34 -19.59 17.86
N ILE A 505 3.60 -18.59 17.45
CA ILE A 505 2.61 -18.71 16.38
C ILE A 505 3.18 -19.24 15.06
N ARG A 506 4.44 -18.93 14.73
CA ARG A 506 5.09 -19.40 13.48
C ARG A 506 5.37 -20.90 13.51
N HIS A 507 5.69 -21.45 14.68
CA HIS A 507 5.89 -22.88 14.87
C HIS A 507 4.55 -23.63 14.99
N SER A 508 3.52 -22.98 15.56
CA SER A 508 2.18 -23.54 15.71
C SER A 508 1.35 -23.60 14.41
N LEU A 509 1.76 -22.87 13.35
CA LEU A 509 0.93 -22.72 12.14
C LEU A 509 0.52 -24.03 11.51
N LEU A 510 1.44 -24.99 11.36
CA LEU A 510 1.14 -26.28 10.72
C LEU A 510 0.12 -27.09 11.53
N SER A 511 0.24 -27.09 12.86
CA SER A 511 -0.72 -27.79 13.73
C SER A 511 -2.11 -27.13 13.69
N ILE A 512 -2.16 -25.78 13.66
CA ILE A 512 -3.41 -25.03 13.54
C ILE A 512 -4.09 -25.33 12.19
N GLN A 513 -3.34 -25.30 11.10
CA GLN A 513 -3.86 -25.60 9.76
C GLN A 513 -4.37 -27.03 9.62
N ALA A 514 -3.76 -27.98 10.33
CA ALA A 514 -4.16 -29.39 10.34
C ALA A 514 -5.49 -29.65 11.05
N ILE A 515 -6.01 -28.70 11.86
CA ILE A 515 -7.32 -28.80 12.50
C ILE A 515 -8.41 -28.83 11.44
N LYS A 516 -9.13 -29.97 11.35
CA LYS A 516 -10.15 -30.20 10.29
C LYS A 516 -11.54 -29.68 10.68
N SER A 517 -11.89 -29.72 11.97
CA SER A 517 -13.18 -29.24 12.48
C SER A 517 -12.95 -28.20 13.55
N LYS A 518 -13.89 -27.26 13.66
CA LYS A 518 -13.84 -26.22 14.69
C LYS A 518 -13.83 -26.83 16.06
N GLN A 519 -12.86 -26.44 16.88
CA GLN A 519 -12.68 -26.94 18.25
C GLN A 519 -13.49 -26.10 19.25
N ASP A 520 -14.09 -26.76 20.22
CA ASP A 520 -14.72 -26.06 21.34
C ASP A 520 -13.65 -25.56 22.32
N GLY A 521 -13.92 -24.41 22.95
CA GLY A 521 -13.01 -23.74 23.86
C GLY A 521 -12.30 -22.54 23.27
N SER A 522 -11.47 -21.93 24.12
CA SER A 522 -10.76 -20.68 23.80
C SER A 522 -9.34 -20.94 23.32
N ALA A 523 -8.98 -20.37 22.16
CA ALA A 523 -7.59 -20.19 21.75
C ALA A 523 -7.08 -18.84 22.24
N VAL A 524 -5.96 -18.81 22.94
CA VAL A 524 -5.33 -17.60 23.46
C VAL A 524 -4.07 -17.27 22.65
N LEU A 525 -4.03 -16.07 22.07
CA LEU A 525 -2.87 -15.52 21.39
C LEU A 525 -2.32 -14.32 22.17
N PHE A 526 -1.09 -14.43 22.67
CA PHE A 526 -0.41 -13.33 23.33
C PHE A 526 0.40 -12.52 22.33
N ASP A 527 -0.05 -11.29 22.07
CA ASP A 527 0.51 -10.38 21.06
C ASP A 527 1.44 -9.34 21.68
N MET A 528 2.73 -9.49 21.44
CA MET A 528 3.78 -8.52 21.76
C MET A 528 4.44 -7.93 20.52
N ASP A 529 4.17 -8.48 19.32
CA ASP A 529 4.81 -8.11 18.03
C ASP A 529 4.00 -7.03 17.28
N GLN A 530 2.68 -7.07 17.36
CA GLN A 530 1.74 -6.11 16.76
C GLN A 530 1.86 -5.98 15.22
N THR A 531 2.39 -7.01 14.55
CA THR A 531 2.56 -7.03 13.09
C THR A 531 1.38 -7.70 12.38
N GLU A 532 1.22 -7.46 11.08
CA GLU A 532 0.14 -8.01 10.25
C GLU A 532 0.03 -9.54 10.35
N GLY A 533 1.15 -10.27 10.39
CA GLY A 533 1.17 -11.72 10.50
C GLY A 533 0.53 -12.27 11.77
N THR A 534 0.62 -11.53 12.89
CA THR A 534 -0.03 -11.89 14.15
C THR A 534 -1.55 -11.87 14.02
N TYR A 535 -2.10 -10.83 13.37
CA TYR A 535 -3.55 -10.72 13.20
C TYR A 535 -4.10 -11.68 12.15
N ALA A 536 -3.36 -11.92 11.07
CA ALA A 536 -3.71 -12.96 10.10
C ALA A 536 -3.78 -14.35 10.77
N ALA A 537 -2.88 -14.63 11.71
CA ALA A 537 -2.93 -15.84 12.51
C ALA A 537 -4.11 -15.84 13.51
N ALA A 538 -4.45 -14.70 14.13
CA ALA A 538 -5.65 -14.59 14.97
C ALA A 538 -6.93 -14.89 14.17
N PHE A 539 -6.99 -14.45 12.91
CA PHE A 539 -8.12 -14.75 12.02
C PHE A 539 -8.19 -16.25 11.69
N LEU A 540 -7.05 -16.90 11.47
CA LEU A 540 -6.99 -18.35 11.29
C LEU A 540 -7.48 -19.08 12.57
N LEU A 541 -7.07 -18.65 13.76
CA LEU A 541 -7.55 -19.21 15.01
C LEU A 541 -9.07 -19.08 15.14
N ALA A 542 -9.68 -17.95 14.74
CA ALA A 542 -11.13 -17.76 14.77
C ALA A 542 -11.89 -18.69 13.79
N GLU A 543 -11.23 -19.21 12.77
CA GLU A 543 -11.79 -20.26 11.90
C GLU A 543 -11.71 -21.64 12.55
N LYS A 544 -10.73 -21.87 13.43
CA LYS A 544 -10.42 -23.17 14.01
C LYS A 544 -10.98 -23.39 15.42
N PHE A 545 -11.26 -22.34 16.17
CA PHE A 545 -11.73 -22.41 17.55
C PHE A 545 -13.04 -21.64 17.73
N SER A 546 -13.87 -22.08 18.69
CA SER A 546 -15.16 -21.44 18.98
C SER A 546 -14.99 -20.04 19.58
N LYS A 547 -13.91 -19.80 20.32
CA LYS A 547 -13.55 -18.52 20.91
C LYS A 547 -12.07 -18.22 20.71
N VAL A 548 -11.73 -16.95 20.45
CA VAL A 548 -10.34 -16.46 20.41
C VAL A 548 -10.19 -15.27 21.33
N ILE A 549 -9.16 -15.33 22.16
CA ILE A 549 -8.75 -14.23 23.05
C ILE A 549 -7.38 -13.74 22.58
N LEU A 550 -7.34 -12.51 22.06
CA LEU A 550 -6.11 -11.78 21.77
C LEU A 550 -5.72 -10.97 23.00
N MET A 551 -4.56 -11.25 23.56
CA MET A 551 -4.07 -10.59 24.77
C MET A 551 -2.82 -9.78 24.44
N THR A 552 -2.73 -8.53 24.89
CA THR A 552 -1.58 -7.67 24.63
C THR A 552 -1.24 -6.79 25.82
N PRO A 553 0.05 -6.59 26.13
CA PRO A 553 0.48 -5.66 27.19
C PRO A 553 0.37 -4.19 26.74
N ARG A 554 0.00 -3.92 25.50
CA ARG A 554 -0.17 -2.55 24.95
C ARG A 554 -1.62 -2.07 25.11
N ASP A 555 -1.80 -0.77 24.98
CA ASP A 555 -3.10 -0.06 25.04
C ASP A 555 -3.86 -0.08 23.70
N GLY A 556 -3.31 -0.73 22.68
CA GLY A 556 -3.90 -0.86 21.35
C GLY A 556 -3.37 -2.06 20.60
N VAL A 557 -4.03 -2.40 19.49
CA VAL A 557 -3.66 -3.48 18.59
C VAL A 557 -3.13 -2.93 17.26
N ALA A 558 -2.29 -3.71 16.58
CA ALA A 558 -1.77 -3.44 15.24
C ALA A 558 -1.01 -2.11 15.11
N GLN A 559 -0.35 -1.66 16.19
CA GLN A 559 0.35 -0.36 16.23
C GLN A 559 1.59 -0.33 15.31
N GLU A 560 2.15 -1.49 14.97
CA GLU A 560 3.30 -1.61 14.04
C GLU A 560 2.86 -1.78 12.58
N THR A 561 1.57 -1.53 12.27
CA THR A 561 1.01 -1.60 10.92
C THR A 561 0.62 -0.21 10.40
N PRO A 562 0.51 -0.01 9.08
CA PRO A 562 -0.05 1.23 8.51
C PRO A 562 -1.44 1.53 9.08
N LEU A 563 -1.76 2.82 9.31
CA LEU A 563 -3.03 3.23 9.91
C LEU A 563 -4.26 2.63 9.21
N VAL A 564 -4.28 2.62 7.88
CA VAL A 564 -5.38 2.03 7.09
C VAL A 564 -5.48 0.51 7.27
N THR A 565 -4.35 -0.17 7.40
CA THR A 565 -4.29 -1.61 7.70
C THR A 565 -4.76 -1.89 9.12
N ARG A 566 -4.32 -1.09 10.09
CA ARG A 566 -4.75 -1.18 11.49
C ARG A 566 -6.27 -1.04 11.65
N GLN A 567 -6.88 -0.07 10.98
CA GLN A 567 -8.34 0.09 11.02
C GLN A 567 -9.07 -1.13 10.47
N LYS A 568 -8.58 -1.70 9.34
CA LYS A 568 -9.19 -2.93 8.80
C LYS A 568 -9.00 -4.12 9.74
N ILE A 569 -7.83 -4.26 10.37
CA ILE A 569 -7.58 -5.29 11.38
C ILE A 569 -8.57 -5.15 12.54
N GLN A 570 -8.73 -3.94 13.10
CA GLN A 570 -9.66 -3.67 14.20
C GLN A 570 -11.11 -4.03 13.82
N ARG A 571 -11.53 -3.65 12.61
CA ARG A 571 -12.86 -4.03 12.08
C ARG A 571 -12.99 -5.54 11.96
N THR A 572 -11.99 -6.23 11.42
CA THR A 572 -12.03 -7.70 11.26
C THR A 572 -12.01 -8.43 12.60
N LEU A 573 -11.26 -7.95 13.61
CA LEU A 573 -11.31 -8.48 14.97
C LEU A 573 -12.75 -8.38 15.53
N PHE A 574 -13.41 -7.24 15.35
CA PHE A 574 -14.80 -7.05 15.75
C PHE A 574 -15.77 -7.98 14.99
N GLU A 575 -15.67 -8.02 13.65
CA GLU A 575 -16.53 -8.85 12.78
C GLU A 575 -16.41 -10.36 13.09
N LYS A 576 -15.21 -10.81 13.49
CA LYS A 576 -14.95 -12.22 13.86
C LYS A 576 -15.18 -12.52 15.35
N ASN A 577 -15.68 -11.55 16.13
CA ASN A 577 -15.91 -11.67 17.59
C ASN A 577 -14.66 -12.12 18.36
N ILE A 578 -13.47 -11.63 17.99
CA ILE A 578 -12.23 -11.90 18.72
C ILE A 578 -12.20 -10.99 19.96
N GLU A 579 -12.16 -11.60 21.14
CA GLU A 579 -12.03 -10.86 22.41
C GLU A 579 -10.63 -10.28 22.53
N VAL A 580 -10.51 -8.96 22.73
CA VAL A 580 -9.20 -8.30 22.92
C VAL A 580 -9.05 -7.85 24.36
N ARG A 581 -7.99 -8.34 25.03
CA ARG A 581 -7.60 -7.92 26.38
C ARG A 581 -6.35 -7.04 26.29
N TYR A 582 -6.58 -5.74 26.45
CA TYR A 582 -5.50 -4.74 26.47
C TYR A 582 -4.81 -4.69 27.84
N LEU A 583 -3.58 -4.18 27.89
CA LEU A 583 -2.82 -3.95 29.12
C LEU A 583 -2.78 -5.21 30.00
N SER A 584 -2.66 -6.39 29.37
CA SER A 584 -2.79 -7.69 30.01
C SER A 584 -1.73 -8.66 29.54
N GLU A 585 -1.29 -9.53 30.45
CA GLU A 585 -0.36 -10.63 30.21
C GLU A 585 -0.98 -11.97 30.58
N PRO A 586 -0.54 -13.09 29.97
CA PRO A 586 -0.91 -14.43 30.39
C PRO A 586 -0.48 -14.69 31.85
N TRP A 587 -1.36 -15.28 32.61
CA TRP A 587 -1.08 -15.77 33.94
C TRP A 587 -1.25 -17.28 33.97
N PHE A 588 -0.32 -17.97 34.64
CA PHE A 588 -0.34 -19.41 34.86
C PHE A 588 -0.29 -19.67 36.36
N SER A 589 -1.07 -20.61 36.83
CA SER A 589 -1.04 -21.04 38.24
C SER A 589 0.39 -21.43 38.62
N PRO A 590 0.89 -21.10 39.83
CA PRO A 590 2.20 -21.56 40.32
C PRO A 590 2.39 -23.08 40.25
N ALA A 591 1.31 -23.84 40.36
CA ALA A 591 1.27 -25.29 40.23
C ALA A 591 0.77 -25.73 38.84
N PHE A 592 1.08 -24.94 37.79
CA PHE A 592 0.61 -25.23 36.46
C PHE A 592 1.00 -26.63 36.00
N ASN A 593 0.01 -27.44 35.76
CA ASN A 593 0.04 -28.73 35.11
C ASN A 593 -1.14 -28.81 34.15
N GLU A 594 -1.37 -29.92 33.50
CA GLU A 594 -2.46 -30.06 32.51
C GLU A 594 -3.85 -29.69 33.05
N ASP A 595 -4.06 -29.75 34.39
CA ASP A 595 -5.32 -29.43 35.04
C ASP A 595 -5.40 -28.03 35.66
N ALA A 596 -4.31 -27.27 35.65
CA ALA A 596 -4.18 -26.04 36.46
C ALA A 596 -4.62 -24.73 35.78
N GLY A 597 -5.18 -24.77 34.62
CA GLY A 597 -5.75 -23.62 33.91
C GLY A 597 -4.83 -22.41 33.72
N MET A 598 -5.13 -21.60 32.75
CA MET A 598 -4.51 -20.32 32.54
C MET A 598 -5.47 -19.15 32.75
N GLY A 599 -4.94 -17.94 32.86
CA GLY A 599 -5.72 -16.74 33.02
C GLY A 599 -5.02 -15.53 32.38
N SER A 600 -5.57 -14.36 32.63
CA SER A 600 -4.97 -13.08 32.29
C SER A 600 -4.79 -12.25 33.56
N ILE A 601 -3.71 -11.49 33.62
CA ILE A 601 -3.44 -10.50 34.66
C ILE A 601 -3.15 -9.15 34.04
N SER A 602 -3.64 -8.07 34.66
CA SER A 602 -3.29 -6.71 34.24
C SER A 602 -1.77 -6.46 34.44
N ILE A 603 -1.13 -5.76 33.49
CA ILE A 603 0.26 -5.30 33.64
C ILE A 603 0.48 -4.40 34.86
N PHE A 604 -0.59 -3.81 35.40
CA PHE A 604 -0.57 -3.01 36.64
C PHE A 604 -0.69 -3.86 37.90
N GLY A 605 -0.82 -5.19 37.79
CA GLY A 605 -1.02 -6.12 38.89
C GLY A 605 -2.49 -6.37 39.23
N GLY A 606 -2.75 -7.03 40.34
CA GLY A 606 -4.08 -7.41 40.80
C GLY A 606 -4.29 -8.92 40.78
N ASN A 607 -5.53 -9.34 40.92
CA ASN A 607 -5.89 -10.76 40.86
C ASN A 607 -6.05 -11.24 39.43
N PRO A 608 -5.56 -12.43 39.06
CA PRO A 608 -5.75 -12.98 37.72
C PRO A 608 -7.23 -13.32 37.48
N SER A 609 -7.66 -13.14 36.23
CA SER A 609 -8.95 -13.61 35.72
C SER A 609 -8.72 -14.92 34.97
N LEU A 610 -9.31 -16.01 35.46
CA LEU A 610 -9.17 -17.33 34.83
C LEU A 610 -9.87 -17.41 33.48
N ILE A 611 -9.34 -18.24 32.60
CA ILE A 611 -9.90 -18.63 31.30
C ILE A 611 -10.18 -20.14 31.41
N GLU A 612 -11.36 -20.47 31.87
CA GLU A 612 -11.73 -21.85 32.25
C GLU A 612 -11.75 -22.83 31.07
N ASP A 613 -11.99 -22.32 29.85
CA ASP A 613 -12.12 -23.08 28.62
C ASP A 613 -10.89 -22.92 27.67
N ALA A 614 -9.73 -22.56 28.20
CA ALA A 614 -8.53 -22.43 27.40
C ALA A 614 -8.00 -23.79 26.92
N VAL A 615 -8.03 -24.02 25.60
CA VAL A 615 -7.61 -25.29 24.98
C VAL A 615 -6.37 -25.12 24.09
N PHE A 616 -5.98 -23.89 23.78
CA PHE A 616 -4.83 -23.60 22.96
C PHE A 616 -4.18 -22.28 23.40
N PHE A 617 -2.84 -22.26 23.44
CA PHE A 617 -2.07 -21.05 23.73
C PHE A 617 -0.89 -20.93 22.76
N THR A 618 -0.66 -19.71 22.29
CA THR A 618 0.51 -19.35 21.48
C THR A 618 0.84 -17.87 21.67
N TRP A 619 1.98 -17.44 21.18
CA TRP A 619 2.39 -16.04 21.25
C TRP A 619 3.02 -15.52 19.95
N SER A 620 2.99 -14.23 19.80
CA SER A 620 3.77 -13.46 18.82
C SER A 620 4.60 -12.43 19.58
N SER A 621 5.89 -12.39 19.35
CA SER A 621 6.83 -11.58 20.14
C SER A 621 7.92 -10.94 19.27
N PRO A 622 8.64 -9.93 19.80
CA PRO A 622 9.83 -9.39 19.15
C PRO A 622 10.83 -10.49 18.80
N ARG A 623 11.49 -10.31 17.67
CA ARG A 623 12.31 -11.34 17.02
C ARG A 623 13.80 -11.13 17.29
N GLN A 624 14.52 -12.22 17.50
CA GLN A 624 15.97 -12.26 17.64
C GLN A 624 16.62 -12.78 16.36
N PRO A 625 17.68 -12.12 15.84
CA PRO A 625 18.42 -12.56 14.67
C PRO A 625 19.00 -13.97 14.80
N ASN A 626 18.92 -14.76 13.73
CA ASN A 626 19.59 -16.07 13.63
C ASN A 626 20.99 -15.88 13.00
N ASN A 627 21.99 -15.63 13.82
CA ASN A 627 23.36 -15.31 13.39
C ASN A 627 24.44 -16.26 13.94
N GLN A 628 24.06 -17.49 14.32
CA GLN A 628 24.94 -18.46 14.98
C GLN A 628 26.14 -18.87 14.13
N LEU A 629 26.05 -18.82 12.79
CA LEU A 629 27.14 -19.15 11.88
C LEU A 629 28.21 -18.03 11.78
N GLU A 630 27.89 -16.79 12.16
CA GLU A 630 28.78 -15.64 11.98
C GLU A 630 30.12 -15.79 12.69
N PRO A 631 30.19 -16.16 14.01
CA PRO A 631 31.49 -16.23 14.73
C PRO A 631 32.46 -17.23 14.10
N GLU A 632 31.97 -18.40 13.68
CA GLU A 632 32.80 -19.47 13.10
C GLU A 632 33.33 -19.07 11.71
N LEU A 633 32.48 -18.45 10.89
CA LEU A 633 32.86 -17.97 9.55
C LEU A 633 33.90 -16.84 9.65
N LEU A 634 33.74 -15.91 10.58
CA LEU A 634 34.70 -14.83 10.83
C LEU A 634 36.05 -15.39 11.36
N ALA A 635 36.01 -16.36 12.28
CA ALA A 635 37.21 -17.04 12.79
C ALA A 635 37.97 -17.78 11.68
N ALA A 636 37.28 -18.25 10.67
CA ALA A 636 37.86 -18.88 9.48
C ALA A 636 38.33 -17.87 8.41
N GLY A 637 38.27 -16.55 8.69
CA GLY A 637 38.79 -15.50 7.81
C GLY A 637 37.89 -15.13 6.63
N ILE A 638 36.64 -15.53 6.63
CA ILE A 638 35.67 -15.18 5.57
C ILE A 638 35.00 -13.83 5.86
N LEU A 639 34.84 -13.01 4.81
CA LEU A 639 34.04 -11.79 4.90
C LEU A 639 32.55 -12.15 4.93
N VAL A 640 31.87 -11.76 6.02
CA VAL A 640 30.47 -12.08 6.27
C VAL A 640 29.62 -10.83 6.25
N HIS A 641 28.50 -10.88 5.50
CA HIS A 641 27.49 -9.84 5.47
C HIS A 641 26.17 -10.35 6.07
N LYS A 642 25.50 -9.55 6.88
CA LYS A 642 24.15 -9.88 7.40
C LYS A 642 23.09 -9.00 6.76
N ILE A 643 21.97 -9.58 6.34
CA ILE A 643 20.85 -8.87 5.69
C ILE A 643 19.50 -9.33 6.22
N GLY A 644 18.47 -8.46 6.07
CA GLY A 644 17.12 -8.73 6.53
C GLY A 644 17.06 -8.98 8.04
N ASP A 645 16.13 -9.82 8.47
CA ASP A 645 15.91 -10.14 9.89
C ASP A 645 17.14 -10.73 10.59
N CYS A 646 18.09 -11.31 9.85
CA CYS A 646 19.37 -11.76 10.40
C CYS A 646 20.25 -10.60 10.88
N ARG A 647 20.10 -9.43 10.29
CA ARG A 647 20.76 -8.18 10.73
C ARG A 647 19.94 -7.47 11.81
N VAL A 648 18.70 -7.13 11.46
CA VAL A 648 17.72 -6.47 12.33
C VAL A 648 16.34 -6.87 11.89
N ALA A 649 15.52 -7.40 12.79
CA ALA A 649 14.15 -7.75 12.48
C ALA A 649 13.33 -6.51 12.05
N GLY A 650 12.64 -6.61 10.93
CA GLY A 650 11.93 -5.49 10.32
C GLY A 650 10.83 -5.91 9.34
N PRO A 651 10.24 -4.94 8.63
CA PRO A 651 9.25 -5.22 7.58
C PRO A 651 9.91 -5.85 6.34
N VAL A 652 9.08 -6.47 5.48
CA VAL A 652 9.53 -7.09 4.22
C VAL A 652 10.27 -6.07 3.33
N MET A 653 9.83 -4.83 3.30
CA MET A 653 10.49 -3.73 2.57
C MET A 653 11.96 -3.55 2.96
N GLN A 654 12.30 -3.71 4.25
CA GLN A 654 13.69 -3.65 4.71
C GLN A 654 14.49 -4.86 4.19
N ALA A 655 13.87 -6.04 4.15
CA ALA A 655 14.53 -7.25 3.66
C ALA A 655 14.88 -7.16 2.16
N THR A 656 13.96 -6.67 1.32
CA THR A 656 14.23 -6.44 -0.12
C THR A 656 15.29 -5.35 -0.31
N SER A 657 15.22 -4.26 0.44
CA SER A 657 16.20 -3.17 0.37
C SER A 657 17.60 -3.60 0.79
N ASP A 658 17.73 -4.39 1.87
CA ASP A 658 19.03 -4.92 2.34
C ASP A 658 19.63 -5.85 1.26
N GLY A 659 18.82 -6.76 0.70
CA GLY A 659 19.27 -7.67 -0.37
C GLY A 659 19.79 -6.91 -1.59
N ASN A 660 19.03 -5.91 -2.05
CA ASN A 660 19.44 -5.05 -3.15
C ASN A 660 20.73 -4.30 -2.85
N ALA A 661 20.82 -3.67 -1.67
CA ALA A 661 21.97 -2.84 -1.29
C ALA A 661 23.27 -3.64 -1.16
N ILE A 662 23.23 -4.83 -0.54
CA ILE A 662 24.43 -5.64 -0.35
C ILE A 662 24.91 -6.22 -1.68
N ALA A 663 24.02 -6.74 -2.51
CA ALA A 663 24.38 -7.33 -3.79
C ALA A 663 25.02 -6.32 -4.77
N LEU A 664 24.73 -5.03 -4.63
CA LEU A 664 25.35 -3.97 -5.41
C LEU A 664 26.76 -3.57 -4.89
N LYS A 665 27.08 -3.89 -3.65
CA LYS A 665 28.40 -3.57 -3.04
C LYS A 665 29.44 -4.67 -3.25
N ILE A 666 28.99 -5.92 -3.39
CA ILE A 666 29.85 -7.08 -3.67
C ILE A 666 30.32 -7.02 -5.13
#